data_8e4096b755d0cbb719d7dbaece157832
#
_entry.id   8e4096b755d0cbb719d7dbaece157832
#
_cell.length_a   1.000
_cell.length_b   1.000
_cell.length_c   1.000
_cell.angle_alpha   90.00
_cell.angle_beta   90.00
_cell.angle_gamma   90.00
#
_symmetry.space_group_name_H-M   'P 1'
#
loop_
_entity.id
_entity.type
_entity.pdbx_description
1 polymer ?
#
loop_
_entity_poly.entity_id
_entity_poly.type
_entity_poly.pdbx_seq_one_letter_code
_entity_poly.pdbx_strand_id
1 'polypeptide(L)'
;MKRLRKILSIMLVSLLVFSPLPAKGASPSARDGDVKVLKKIAATDSRPLKNPSNLQPAFDYRDPAEYPLVSKGQKIATLTDSYGTNHTFTLKDIRESEYDPESIDLIVGYTSDFAYTKESKVYFEFFYDIGGYLEYIGRTSFNTVGYTNVNLISTIPNDYYTDQEYIYVRLGIVNEANPGYYSAVTTFKVENPLNVDTSDDYVVISNESVNAWDRQSTGSFDFRVDNSKITIDKNLNPSAYRMDAVLPYDPKKNNSKPLNKSTNRITRSYQVGDKKDFWVTDLVTYEDYQIEAELLYSGTEANVWVHNNQITKTQAEQLGKEFDQKIYSAVVNHFGKESDVDGDGKINILCFDIQDGFAGYGGYVAGYFYGRDLHNDPYSNRSEIFYIDTYPTMGMSGTKDVTKAYSTLAHEFQHMVNYNQNVLIEGNYLGMDTWLNEALSMAAEQIYLGKVLSDRIDYYNVSESIREGHSLLFWDSYGDVLANYSLSYLFGQYIKLQAGQGNAIFKEIIQDPNEDYRAVESVIKKYIDPSLTFGKMMTNFRVALLKKEPTGLYGFKGDPGFDRIEPRIYTGGPTYLFGGGAIVKKINMDNFTEPADKGEQVTYTYVRGDEISIPKVSLSVDEVSDQDTVVKGTTVPGAKVYVKKDSNLIGQGTADSGGNFMVSIPKQTAGTVLTVYAEDRFKNKSKEVKVTVADKTPPAKPTVNPVADNATQVTGKTEADATVYVNADSKQIGTGKANSNGDFTVTIPK
;
A
#
# COMPACT_ATOMS: atom_id res chain seq x y z
N MET A 1 -25.97 -6.32 -10.16
CA MET A 1 -25.95 -4.84 -10.29
C MET A 1 -24.58 -4.27 -10.70
N LYS A 2 -23.43 -4.78 -10.24
CA LYS A 2 -22.09 -4.34 -10.73
C LYS A 2 -21.85 -4.61 -12.22
N ARG A 3 -22.36 -5.72 -12.78
CA ARG A 3 -22.27 -6.01 -14.24
C ARG A 3 -23.08 -5.02 -15.09
N LEU A 4 -24.22 -4.51 -14.62
CA LEU A 4 -25.00 -3.52 -15.36
C LEU A 4 -24.36 -2.13 -15.40
N ARG A 5 -23.60 -1.75 -14.35
CA ARG A 5 -22.87 -0.46 -14.34
C ARG A 5 -21.64 -0.46 -15.25
N LYS A 6 -20.92 -1.60 -15.38
CA LYS A 6 -19.80 -1.71 -16.34
C LYS A 6 -20.30 -1.64 -17.79
N ILE A 7 -21.43 -2.26 -18.12
CA ILE A 7 -22.04 -2.16 -19.47
C ILE A 7 -22.45 -0.72 -19.78
N LEU A 8 -22.94 0.06 -18.82
CA LEU A 8 -23.29 1.47 -19.06
C LEU A 8 -22.05 2.36 -19.26
N SER A 9 -20.92 2.08 -18.60
CA SER A 9 -19.67 2.83 -18.78
C SER A 9 -19.05 2.58 -20.17
N ILE A 10 -19.13 1.36 -20.68
CA ILE A 10 -18.63 1.01 -22.01
C ILE A 10 -19.52 1.62 -23.12
N MET A 11 -20.83 1.74 -22.91
CA MET A 11 -21.71 2.44 -23.84
C MET A 11 -21.46 3.97 -23.86
N LEU A 12 -21.01 4.58 -22.75
CA LEU A 12 -20.77 6.04 -22.73
C LEU A 12 -19.46 6.43 -23.42
N VAL A 13 -18.46 5.55 -23.46
CA VAL A 13 -17.19 5.80 -24.17
C VAL A 13 -17.36 5.64 -25.69
N SER A 14 -18.29 4.79 -26.15
CA SER A 14 -18.56 4.62 -27.58
C SER A 14 -19.37 5.76 -28.21
N LEU A 15 -19.98 6.66 -27.42
CA LEU A 15 -20.79 7.81 -27.91
C LEU A 15 -20.00 9.13 -27.96
N LEU A 16 -18.75 9.20 -27.49
CA LEU A 16 -17.97 10.44 -27.44
C LEU A 16 -16.92 10.60 -28.57
N VAL A 17 -16.88 9.72 -29.57
CA VAL A 17 -15.88 9.76 -30.65
C VAL A 17 -16.50 10.11 -32.03
N PHE A 18 -17.67 10.71 -32.08
CA PHE A 18 -18.21 11.27 -33.32
C PHE A 18 -18.50 12.77 -33.19
N SER A 19 -17.46 13.57 -33.39
CA SER A 19 -17.62 14.97 -33.85
C SER A 19 -16.71 15.20 -35.03
N PRO A 20 -17.24 15.69 -36.17
CA PRO A 20 -16.43 15.91 -37.37
C PRO A 20 -15.64 17.21 -37.25
N LEU A 21 -14.34 17.13 -37.48
CA LEU A 21 -13.50 18.33 -37.68
C LEU A 21 -13.65 18.83 -39.11
N PRO A 22 -13.66 20.14 -39.36
CA PRO A 22 -13.85 20.73 -40.67
C PRO A 22 -12.63 20.56 -41.58
N ALA A 23 -12.88 20.23 -42.82
CA ALA A 23 -11.87 20.19 -43.87
C ALA A 23 -11.34 21.60 -44.18
N LYS A 24 -10.02 21.77 -44.17
CA LYS A 24 -9.32 22.74 -45.01
C LYS A 24 -8.05 22.10 -45.56
N GLY A 25 -7.98 22.13 -46.88
CA GLY A 25 -6.95 21.47 -47.63
C GLY A 25 -5.60 22.19 -47.60
N ALA A 26 -4.61 21.39 -47.77
CA ALA A 26 -3.42 21.63 -48.61
C ALA A 26 -2.70 20.28 -48.73
N SER A 27 -2.50 19.78 -49.91
CA SER A 27 -1.67 18.64 -50.21
C SER A 27 -0.23 18.96 -49.91
N PRO A 28 0.48 18.09 -49.20
CA PRO A 28 1.89 17.90 -49.45
C PRO A 28 2.13 16.58 -50.18
N SER A 29 3.03 16.65 -51.15
CA SER A 29 3.55 15.56 -51.96
C SER A 29 3.87 14.30 -51.15
N ALA A 30 3.36 13.16 -51.63
CA ALA A 30 3.67 11.84 -51.15
C ALA A 30 5.19 11.63 -51.06
N ARG A 31 5.67 11.39 -49.87
CA ARG A 31 6.95 10.66 -49.65
C ARG A 31 6.62 9.17 -49.61
N ASP A 32 7.25 8.43 -50.47
CA ASP A 32 7.18 6.96 -50.49
C ASP A 32 7.52 6.41 -49.13
N GLY A 33 6.62 5.65 -48.47
CA GLY A 33 6.95 4.80 -47.34
C GLY A 33 5.98 4.68 -46.19
N ASP A 34 4.96 5.50 -46.04
CA ASP A 34 4.07 5.42 -44.88
C ASP A 34 3.00 4.31 -45.03
N VAL A 35 3.18 3.18 -44.35
CA VAL A 35 2.17 2.12 -44.26
C VAL A 35 0.98 2.61 -43.47
N LYS A 36 -0.23 2.53 -44.06
CA LYS A 36 -1.46 2.94 -43.38
C LYS A 36 -1.74 2.08 -42.15
N VAL A 37 -2.30 2.68 -41.12
CA VAL A 37 -2.65 2.03 -39.86
C VAL A 37 -4.16 2.03 -39.67
N LEU A 38 -4.75 0.88 -39.34
CA LEU A 38 -6.12 0.71 -38.91
C LEU A 38 -6.14 0.22 -37.47
N LYS A 39 -6.77 0.96 -36.56
CA LYS A 39 -6.86 0.62 -35.12
C LYS A 39 -8.33 0.39 -34.72
N LYS A 40 -8.57 -0.65 -33.93
CA LYS A 40 -9.85 -0.96 -33.29
C LYS A 40 -9.70 -1.64 -31.93
N ILE A 41 -10.72 -1.46 -31.09
CA ILE A 41 -10.85 -2.14 -29.79
C ILE A 41 -11.64 -3.44 -29.98
N ALA A 42 -11.27 -4.52 -29.34
CA ALA A 42 -11.95 -5.81 -29.39
C ALA A 42 -13.35 -5.71 -28.77
N ALA A 43 -14.38 -6.20 -29.49
CA ALA A 43 -15.73 -6.28 -28.95
C ALA A 43 -15.93 -7.61 -28.22
N THR A 44 -16.42 -7.55 -27.00
CA THR A 44 -16.52 -8.69 -26.06
C THR A 44 -17.84 -9.44 -26.11
N ASP A 45 -18.82 -8.99 -26.88
CA ASP A 45 -20.20 -9.52 -26.90
C ASP A 45 -20.55 -10.42 -28.08
N SER A 46 -19.63 -10.62 -29.01
CA SER A 46 -19.89 -11.34 -30.24
C SER A 46 -19.49 -12.82 -30.14
N ARG A 47 -20.33 -13.71 -30.67
CA ARG A 47 -19.97 -15.13 -30.79
C ARG A 47 -18.84 -15.32 -31.80
N PRO A 48 -17.96 -16.35 -31.60
CA PRO A 48 -16.94 -16.69 -32.59
C PRO A 48 -17.54 -16.99 -33.96
N LEU A 49 -16.81 -16.65 -35.02
CA LEU A 49 -17.22 -17.02 -36.39
C LEU A 49 -17.07 -18.53 -36.58
N LYS A 50 -17.98 -19.09 -37.39
CA LYS A 50 -17.93 -20.52 -37.71
C LYS A 50 -16.95 -20.79 -38.85
N ASN A 51 -16.27 -21.91 -38.80
CA ASN A 51 -15.54 -22.44 -39.96
C ASN A 51 -16.52 -22.99 -41.00
N PRO A 52 -16.20 -22.93 -42.31
CA PRO A 52 -16.93 -23.70 -43.30
C PRO A 52 -16.90 -25.18 -43.02
N SER A 53 -17.95 -25.91 -43.40
CA SER A 53 -18.12 -27.35 -43.17
C SER A 53 -16.99 -28.24 -43.69
N ASN A 54 -16.08 -27.70 -44.52
CA ASN A 54 -14.98 -28.42 -45.17
C ASN A 54 -13.60 -28.12 -44.52
N LEU A 55 -13.52 -27.20 -43.55
CA LEU A 55 -12.33 -26.93 -42.75
C LEU A 55 -12.52 -27.57 -41.40
N GLN A 56 -11.46 -28.06 -40.80
CA GLN A 56 -11.40 -28.66 -39.47
C GLN A 56 -12.30 -27.95 -38.44
N PRO A 57 -12.83 -28.63 -37.40
CA PRO A 57 -13.82 -28.07 -36.46
C PRO A 57 -13.47 -26.69 -35.99
N ALA A 58 -14.50 -25.87 -35.70
CA ALA A 58 -14.38 -24.45 -35.35
C ALA A 58 -13.46 -24.14 -34.13
N PHE A 59 -13.14 -25.12 -33.38
CA PHE A 59 -12.11 -25.22 -32.39
C PHE A 59 -11.36 -26.53 -32.57
N ASP A 60 -10.10 -26.47 -32.88
CA ASP A 60 -9.18 -27.56 -32.70
C ASP A 60 -8.99 -27.66 -31.19
N TYR A 61 -9.50 -28.74 -30.55
CA TYR A 61 -9.32 -29.03 -29.12
C TYR A 61 -7.87 -29.46 -28.83
N ARG A 62 -6.89 -28.79 -29.43
CA ARG A 62 -5.49 -29.01 -29.10
C ARG A 62 -5.21 -28.45 -27.73
N ASP A 63 -4.31 -29.12 -27.05
CA ASP A 63 -3.69 -28.53 -25.87
C ASP A 63 -3.20 -27.11 -26.21
N PRO A 64 -3.56 -26.09 -25.40
CA PRO A 64 -3.06 -24.73 -25.62
C PRO A 64 -1.53 -24.64 -25.76
N ALA A 65 -0.79 -25.59 -25.18
CA ALA A 65 0.65 -25.70 -25.34
C ALA A 65 1.10 -25.95 -26.80
N GLU A 66 0.27 -26.60 -27.62
CA GLU A 66 0.64 -26.97 -29.01
C GLU A 66 0.52 -25.83 -30.02
N TYR A 67 -0.10 -24.69 -29.68
CA TYR A 67 -0.19 -23.55 -30.58
C TYR A 67 1.18 -22.88 -30.76
N PRO A 68 1.57 -22.54 -32.01
CA PRO A 68 2.86 -21.94 -32.29
C PRO A 68 2.98 -20.58 -31.57
N LEU A 69 4.08 -20.40 -30.83
CA LEU A 69 4.46 -19.10 -30.28
C LEU A 69 5.06 -18.24 -31.39
N VAL A 70 4.53 -17.02 -31.53
CA VAL A 70 5.01 -16.05 -32.53
C VAL A 70 5.61 -14.84 -31.78
N SER A 71 6.86 -14.53 -32.08
CA SER A 71 7.56 -13.39 -31.51
C SER A 71 7.57 -12.18 -32.46
N LYS A 72 7.85 -11.00 -31.93
CA LYS A 72 7.96 -9.74 -32.67
C LYS A 72 8.87 -9.87 -33.89
N GLY A 73 8.41 -9.40 -35.03
CA GLY A 73 9.09 -9.46 -36.30
C GLY A 73 8.89 -10.76 -37.08
N GLN A 74 8.30 -11.80 -36.47
CA GLN A 74 8.11 -13.07 -37.13
C GLN A 74 6.83 -13.07 -38.00
N LYS A 75 6.88 -13.88 -39.06
CA LYS A 75 5.73 -14.18 -39.89
C LYS A 75 4.76 -15.08 -39.12
N ILE A 76 3.50 -14.65 -38.98
CA ILE A 76 2.42 -15.44 -38.38
C ILE A 76 2.01 -16.55 -39.35
N ALA A 77 1.57 -16.17 -40.53
CA ALA A 77 1.10 -17.09 -41.55
C ALA A 77 1.04 -16.43 -42.92
N THR A 78 0.98 -17.23 -43.97
CA THR A 78 0.39 -16.87 -45.23
C THR A 78 -0.85 -17.70 -45.42
N LEU A 79 -2.02 -17.06 -45.49
CA LEU A 79 -3.31 -17.70 -45.71
C LEU A 79 -3.73 -17.48 -47.14
N THR A 80 -4.13 -18.56 -47.84
CA THR A 80 -4.71 -18.49 -49.20
C THR A 80 -6.23 -18.61 -49.07
N ASP A 81 -6.94 -17.60 -49.54
CA ASP A 81 -8.37 -17.58 -49.45
C ASP A 81 -9.07 -18.43 -50.56
N SER A 82 -10.41 -18.47 -50.57
CA SER A 82 -11.19 -19.24 -51.54
C SER A 82 -11.06 -18.79 -52.99
N TYR A 83 -10.47 -17.61 -53.22
CA TYR A 83 -10.14 -17.11 -54.57
C TYR A 83 -8.71 -17.35 -55.01
N GLY A 84 -7.90 -18.00 -54.14
CA GLY A 84 -6.47 -18.26 -54.39
C GLY A 84 -5.58 -17.06 -54.11
N THR A 85 -6.08 -16.01 -53.45
CA THR A 85 -5.28 -14.84 -53.05
C THR A 85 -4.51 -15.15 -51.79
N ASN A 86 -3.22 -14.80 -51.77
CA ASN A 86 -2.36 -14.95 -50.62
C ASN A 86 -2.38 -13.70 -49.72
N HIS A 87 -2.62 -13.93 -48.45
CA HIS A 87 -2.62 -12.92 -47.41
C HIS A 87 -1.54 -13.25 -46.41
N THR A 88 -0.52 -12.41 -46.30
CA THR A 88 0.59 -12.63 -45.37
C THR A 88 0.46 -11.72 -44.17
N PHE A 89 0.63 -12.33 -43.00
CA PHE A 89 0.54 -11.69 -41.70
C PHE A 89 1.89 -11.80 -40.97
N THR A 90 2.34 -10.68 -40.40
CA THR A 90 3.58 -10.59 -39.65
C THR A 90 3.32 -9.89 -38.31
N LEU A 91 3.73 -10.46 -37.18
CA LEU A 91 3.66 -9.79 -35.90
C LEU A 91 4.65 -8.63 -35.88
N LYS A 92 4.15 -7.42 -35.90
CA LYS A 92 5.00 -6.22 -35.85
C LYS A 92 5.36 -5.86 -34.42
N ASP A 93 4.39 -5.91 -33.52
CA ASP A 93 4.57 -5.64 -32.12
C ASP A 93 3.41 -6.20 -31.30
N ILE A 94 3.65 -6.43 -30.02
CA ILE A 94 2.64 -6.60 -29.02
C ILE A 94 3.14 -5.85 -27.76
N ARG A 95 2.33 -4.95 -27.24
CA ARG A 95 2.74 -4.07 -26.16
C ARG A 95 1.52 -3.55 -25.39
N GLU A 96 1.77 -2.97 -24.25
CA GLU A 96 0.78 -2.15 -23.56
C GLU A 96 0.28 -1.03 -24.47
N SER A 97 -1.01 -0.71 -24.39
CA SER A 97 -1.60 0.32 -25.22
C SER A 97 -1.22 1.73 -24.75
N GLU A 98 -0.71 2.56 -25.63
CA GLU A 98 -0.35 3.96 -25.34
C GLU A 98 -1.54 4.83 -24.88
N TYR A 99 -2.77 4.38 -25.12
CA TYR A 99 -4.00 5.14 -24.83
C TYR A 99 -4.80 4.58 -23.67
N ASP A 100 -4.50 3.37 -23.25
CA ASP A 100 -5.19 2.67 -22.17
C ASP A 100 -4.23 1.66 -21.53
N PRO A 101 -3.58 2.03 -20.43
CA PRO A 101 -2.56 1.20 -19.76
C PRO A 101 -3.09 -0.16 -19.28
N GLU A 102 -4.41 -0.32 -19.18
CA GLU A 102 -5.05 -1.60 -18.86
C GLU A 102 -5.38 -2.44 -20.09
N SER A 103 -4.86 -2.09 -21.27
CA SER A 103 -5.12 -2.76 -22.53
C SER A 103 -3.84 -3.09 -23.28
N ILE A 104 -3.92 -4.11 -24.15
CA ILE A 104 -2.81 -4.60 -24.96
C ILE A 104 -3.04 -4.26 -26.40
N ASP A 105 -2.09 -3.63 -27.08
CA ASP A 105 -2.09 -3.40 -28.52
C ASP A 105 -1.36 -4.54 -29.24
N LEU A 106 -2.09 -5.41 -29.95
CA LEU A 106 -1.56 -6.37 -30.91
C LEU A 106 -1.43 -5.69 -32.28
N ILE A 107 -0.19 -5.59 -32.78
CA ILE A 107 0.12 -4.91 -34.05
C ILE A 107 0.54 -5.93 -35.08
N VAL A 108 -0.26 -6.11 -36.12
CA VAL A 108 -0.02 -7.09 -37.18
C VAL A 108 0.11 -6.38 -38.53
N GLY A 109 1.23 -6.58 -39.19
CA GLY A 109 1.39 -6.19 -40.60
C GLY A 109 0.66 -7.16 -41.52
N TYR A 110 -0.18 -6.61 -42.37
CA TYR A 110 -0.95 -7.35 -43.37
C TYR A 110 -0.48 -6.96 -44.76
N THR A 111 -0.20 -7.98 -45.58
CA THR A 111 0.02 -7.79 -47.05
C THR A 111 -0.81 -8.78 -47.83
N SER A 112 -1.31 -8.38 -49.01
CA SER A 112 -2.08 -9.22 -49.90
C SER A 112 -1.62 -9.06 -51.36
N ASP A 113 -1.64 -10.16 -52.10
CA ASP A 113 -1.34 -10.17 -53.54
C ASP A 113 -2.38 -9.42 -54.39
N PHE A 114 -3.55 -9.17 -53.82
CA PHE A 114 -4.66 -8.52 -54.49
C PHE A 114 -5.45 -7.57 -53.59
N ALA A 115 -5.80 -6.40 -54.13
CA ALA A 115 -6.69 -5.43 -53.45
C ALA A 115 -8.15 -5.71 -53.81
N TYR A 116 -8.91 -6.24 -52.84
CA TYR A 116 -10.35 -6.45 -53.03
C TYR A 116 -11.11 -5.14 -53.19
N THR A 117 -12.09 -5.11 -54.10
CA THR A 117 -12.91 -3.94 -54.37
C THR A 117 -14.30 -4.00 -53.72
N LYS A 118 -14.67 -5.15 -53.17
CA LYS A 118 -15.96 -5.34 -52.50
C LYS A 118 -15.71 -5.76 -51.05
N GLU A 119 -16.12 -6.93 -50.59
CA GLU A 119 -16.03 -7.34 -49.21
C GLU A 119 -14.75 -8.14 -48.93
N SER A 120 -13.89 -7.61 -48.03
CA SER A 120 -12.75 -8.32 -47.48
C SER A 120 -12.52 -7.84 -46.06
N LYS A 121 -12.49 -8.76 -45.09
CA LYS A 121 -12.30 -8.47 -43.69
C LYS A 121 -11.28 -9.44 -43.07
N VAL A 122 -10.37 -8.89 -42.26
CA VAL A 122 -9.50 -9.65 -41.37
C VAL A 122 -10.08 -9.60 -39.97
N TYR A 123 -10.19 -10.74 -39.35
CA TYR A 123 -10.68 -10.90 -37.99
C TYR A 123 -9.56 -11.37 -37.07
N PHE A 124 -9.49 -10.83 -35.86
CA PHE A 124 -8.75 -11.35 -34.76
C PHE A 124 -9.74 -11.75 -33.68
N GLU A 125 -9.73 -13.01 -33.28
CA GLU A 125 -10.49 -13.54 -32.13
C GLU A 125 -9.53 -13.91 -31.04
N PHE A 126 -9.86 -13.51 -29.82
CA PHE A 126 -9.00 -13.63 -28.64
C PHE A 126 -9.54 -14.65 -27.68
N PHE A 127 -8.62 -15.42 -27.08
CA PHE A 127 -8.95 -16.49 -26.16
C PHE A 127 -7.95 -16.50 -25.02
N TYR A 128 -8.37 -17.00 -23.85
CA TYR A 128 -7.52 -17.27 -22.72
C TYR A 128 -7.61 -18.75 -22.29
N ASP A 129 -6.57 -19.24 -21.62
CA ASP A 129 -6.48 -20.63 -21.16
C ASP A 129 -7.11 -20.76 -19.79
N ILE A 130 -8.09 -21.69 -19.66
CA ILE A 130 -8.67 -22.09 -18.38
C ILE A 130 -8.30 -23.54 -18.13
N GLY A 131 -7.09 -23.79 -17.61
CA GLY A 131 -6.69 -25.12 -17.23
C GLY A 131 -6.66 -26.12 -18.38
N GLY A 132 -6.17 -25.71 -19.56
CA GLY A 132 -6.06 -26.53 -20.76
C GLY A 132 -7.21 -26.38 -21.76
N TYR A 133 -8.12 -25.43 -21.54
CA TYR A 133 -9.20 -25.09 -22.48
C TYR A 133 -9.17 -23.61 -22.83
N LEU A 134 -9.31 -23.29 -24.11
CA LEU A 134 -9.39 -21.90 -24.57
C LEU A 134 -10.82 -21.35 -24.50
N GLU A 135 -11.05 -20.34 -23.68
CA GLU A 135 -12.31 -19.61 -23.62
C GLU A 135 -12.25 -18.34 -24.46
N TYR A 136 -13.32 -18.10 -25.21
CA TYR A 136 -13.45 -16.97 -26.10
C TYR A 136 -13.74 -15.68 -25.33
N ILE A 137 -12.96 -14.62 -25.62
CA ILE A 137 -13.11 -13.31 -24.98
C ILE A 137 -13.84 -12.33 -25.87
N GLY A 138 -13.42 -12.22 -27.12
CA GLY A 138 -13.94 -11.22 -28.02
C GLY A 138 -13.21 -11.19 -29.35
N ARG A 139 -13.59 -10.25 -30.22
CA ARG A 139 -12.97 -10.10 -31.54
C ARG A 139 -12.86 -8.66 -32.02
N THR A 140 -11.91 -8.42 -32.91
CA THR A 140 -11.86 -7.25 -33.78
C THR A 140 -11.99 -7.67 -35.24
N SER A 141 -12.48 -6.77 -36.09
CA SER A 141 -12.52 -6.96 -37.53
C SER A 141 -12.07 -5.71 -38.26
N PHE A 142 -11.25 -5.89 -39.28
CA PHE A 142 -10.73 -4.81 -40.10
C PHE A 142 -11.22 -4.96 -41.53
N ASN A 143 -11.79 -3.91 -42.10
CA ASN A 143 -12.12 -3.87 -43.51
C ASN A 143 -10.84 -3.62 -44.31
N THR A 144 -10.44 -4.61 -45.10
CA THR A 144 -9.21 -4.58 -45.91
C THR A 144 -9.45 -4.31 -47.39
N VAL A 145 -10.67 -3.92 -47.78
CA VAL A 145 -11.01 -3.50 -49.14
C VAL A 145 -10.11 -2.34 -49.60
N GLY A 146 -9.45 -2.50 -50.72
CA GLY A 146 -8.55 -1.51 -51.28
C GLY A 146 -7.14 -1.47 -50.72
N TYR A 147 -6.80 -2.39 -49.80
CA TYR A 147 -5.48 -2.45 -49.19
C TYR A 147 -4.72 -3.73 -49.60
N THR A 148 -3.47 -3.53 -50.00
CA THR A 148 -2.49 -4.62 -50.20
C THR A 148 -1.38 -4.59 -49.17
N ASN A 149 -1.25 -3.49 -48.41
CA ASN A 149 -0.27 -3.33 -47.34
C ASN A 149 -0.80 -2.37 -46.28
N VAL A 150 -0.99 -2.87 -45.03
CA VAL A 150 -1.53 -2.07 -43.94
C VAL A 150 -1.14 -2.70 -42.59
N ASN A 151 -0.92 -1.88 -41.55
CA ASN A 151 -0.80 -2.35 -40.18
C ASN A 151 -2.18 -2.35 -39.50
N LEU A 152 -2.53 -3.47 -38.90
CA LEU A 152 -3.75 -3.69 -38.12
C LEU A 152 -3.42 -3.65 -36.65
N ILE A 153 -4.05 -2.76 -35.89
CA ILE A 153 -3.84 -2.66 -34.43
C ILE A 153 -5.14 -3.06 -33.74
N SER A 154 -5.10 -4.15 -33.03
CA SER A 154 -6.20 -4.60 -32.17
C SER A 154 -5.87 -4.32 -30.71
N THR A 155 -6.63 -3.42 -30.08
CA THR A 155 -6.54 -3.15 -28.65
C THR A 155 -7.42 -4.12 -27.89
N ILE A 156 -6.85 -4.87 -26.96
CA ILE A 156 -7.50 -5.94 -26.20
C ILE A 156 -7.55 -5.49 -24.73
N PRO A 157 -8.74 -5.39 -24.10
CA PRO A 157 -8.84 -5.10 -22.67
C PRO A 157 -8.14 -6.18 -21.84
N ASN A 158 -7.35 -5.77 -20.86
CA ASN A 158 -6.54 -6.67 -20.03
C ASN A 158 -7.32 -7.42 -18.94
N ASP A 159 -8.57 -7.06 -18.68
CA ASP A 159 -9.43 -7.71 -17.65
C ASP A 159 -9.43 -9.26 -17.72
N TYR A 160 -8.98 -9.85 -18.80
CA TYR A 160 -9.00 -11.29 -19.06
C TYR A 160 -7.63 -11.96 -19.12
N TYR A 161 -6.54 -11.16 -19.14
CA TYR A 161 -5.17 -11.68 -19.37
C TYR A 161 -4.20 -11.42 -18.23
N THR A 162 -4.67 -10.86 -17.12
CA THR A 162 -3.80 -10.44 -16.00
C THR A 162 -2.95 -11.57 -15.44
N ASP A 163 -3.40 -12.82 -15.59
CA ASP A 163 -2.78 -14.04 -15.06
C ASP A 163 -2.29 -15.00 -16.15
N GLN A 164 -2.32 -14.58 -17.43
CA GLN A 164 -1.99 -15.44 -18.58
C GLN A 164 -0.59 -15.17 -19.09
N GLU A 165 0.22 -16.23 -19.21
CA GLU A 165 1.55 -16.17 -19.85
C GLU A 165 1.45 -15.86 -21.35
N TYR A 166 0.40 -16.38 -21.99
CA TYR A 166 0.17 -16.22 -23.42
C TYR A 166 -1.22 -15.69 -23.72
N ILE A 167 -1.30 -14.89 -24.79
CA ILE A 167 -2.55 -14.50 -25.44
C ILE A 167 -2.73 -15.37 -26.66
N TYR A 168 -3.86 -16.07 -26.75
CA TYR A 168 -4.19 -16.92 -27.88
C TYR A 168 -5.03 -16.16 -28.88
N VAL A 169 -4.60 -16.16 -30.14
CA VAL A 169 -5.21 -15.37 -31.22
C VAL A 169 -5.58 -16.28 -32.38
N ARG A 170 -6.85 -16.29 -32.75
CA ARG A 170 -7.29 -16.85 -34.00
C ARG A 170 -7.45 -15.73 -35.02
N LEU A 171 -6.67 -15.80 -36.09
CA LEU A 171 -6.65 -14.86 -37.19
C LEU A 171 -7.28 -15.50 -38.40
N GLY A 172 -8.23 -14.80 -39.02
CA GLY A 172 -8.91 -15.34 -40.19
C GLY A 172 -9.38 -14.27 -41.18
N ILE A 173 -9.63 -14.72 -42.41
CA ILE A 173 -10.08 -13.89 -43.52
C ILE A 173 -11.51 -14.29 -43.82
N VAL A 174 -12.37 -13.28 -43.96
CA VAL A 174 -13.73 -13.41 -44.47
C VAL A 174 -13.83 -12.55 -45.76
N ASN A 175 -14.31 -13.14 -46.84
CA ASN A 175 -14.54 -12.44 -48.10
C ASN A 175 -15.99 -12.65 -48.59
N GLU A 176 -16.35 -12.00 -49.72
CA GLU A 176 -17.71 -12.05 -50.26
C GLU A 176 -18.20 -13.44 -50.71
N ALA A 177 -17.29 -14.42 -50.90
CA ALA A 177 -17.67 -15.78 -51.26
C ALA A 177 -18.29 -16.55 -50.11
N ASN A 178 -17.90 -16.21 -48.85
CA ASN A 178 -18.33 -16.90 -47.65
C ASN A 178 -18.65 -15.89 -46.53
N PRO A 179 -19.68 -15.04 -46.69
CA PRO A 179 -20.02 -14.06 -45.66
C PRO A 179 -20.44 -14.75 -44.36
N GLY A 180 -19.76 -14.40 -43.24
CA GLY A 180 -20.00 -15.00 -41.93
C GLY A 180 -19.20 -16.27 -41.62
N TYR A 181 -18.34 -16.74 -42.53
CA TYR A 181 -17.44 -17.88 -42.34
C TYR A 181 -16.02 -17.50 -42.75
N TYR A 182 -15.02 -18.10 -42.09
CA TYR A 182 -13.64 -17.93 -42.49
C TYR A 182 -13.40 -18.63 -43.87
N SER A 183 -12.79 -17.92 -44.80
CA SER A 183 -12.26 -18.50 -46.03
C SER A 183 -10.88 -19.12 -45.80
N ALA A 184 -10.12 -18.61 -44.82
CA ALA A 184 -8.89 -19.19 -44.35
C ALA A 184 -8.63 -18.70 -42.91
N VAL A 185 -8.01 -19.54 -42.05
CA VAL A 185 -7.79 -19.25 -40.62
C VAL A 185 -6.53 -19.90 -40.13
N THR A 186 -5.91 -19.26 -39.12
CA THR A 186 -4.81 -19.83 -38.33
C THR A 186 -4.97 -19.43 -36.87
N THR A 187 -4.44 -20.24 -35.97
CA THR A 187 -4.38 -19.93 -34.53
C THR A 187 -2.93 -19.96 -34.06
N PHE A 188 -2.55 -19.00 -33.26
CA PHE A 188 -1.22 -18.86 -32.69
C PHE A 188 -1.31 -18.25 -31.29
N LYS A 189 -0.20 -18.27 -30.56
CA LYS A 189 -0.07 -17.57 -29.29
C LYS A 189 1.06 -16.56 -29.36
N VAL A 190 0.95 -15.52 -28.55
CA VAL A 190 1.96 -14.49 -28.34
C VAL A 190 2.22 -14.34 -26.86
N GLU A 191 3.43 -13.98 -26.47
CA GLU A 191 3.73 -13.64 -25.09
C GLU A 191 2.86 -12.47 -24.65
N ASN A 192 2.29 -12.56 -23.47
CA ASN A 192 1.56 -11.44 -22.88
C ASN A 192 2.57 -10.38 -22.40
N PRO A 193 2.60 -9.17 -22.98
CA PRO A 193 3.56 -8.15 -22.59
C PRO A 193 3.35 -7.61 -21.16
N LEU A 194 2.18 -7.89 -20.58
CA LEU A 194 1.83 -7.52 -19.22
C LEU A 194 2.09 -8.67 -18.24
N ASN A 195 2.36 -9.90 -18.73
CA ASN A 195 2.81 -11.01 -17.91
C ASN A 195 4.35 -11.03 -17.92
N VAL A 196 4.94 -10.13 -17.17
CA VAL A 196 6.38 -10.11 -16.96
C VAL A 196 6.68 -11.05 -15.81
N ASP A 197 7.46 -12.12 -16.07
CA ASP A 197 8.07 -12.91 -15.01
C ASP A 197 9.03 -11.99 -14.24
N THR A 198 8.47 -11.30 -13.25
CA THR A 198 9.27 -10.53 -12.32
C THR A 198 9.78 -11.53 -11.29
N SER A 199 11.07 -11.58 -11.08
CA SER A 199 11.68 -12.15 -9.89
C SER A 199 10.82 -11.80 -8.66
N ASP A 200 10.95 -12.47 -7.53
CA ASP A 200 10.18 -12.19 -6.29
C ASP A 200 10.46 -10.77 -5.72
N ASP A 201 10.38 -9.77 -6.57
CA ASP A 201 10.60 -8.36 -6.27
C ASP A 201 9.28 -7.66 -5.99
N TYR A 202 9.23 -6.96 -4.87
CA TYR A 202 8.05 -6.23 -4.43
C TYR A 202 8.42 -4.80 -4.03
N VAL A 203 7.42 -3.93 -4.05
CA VAL A 203 7.49 -2.63 -3.39
C VAL A 203 6.31 -2.47 -2.42
N VAL A 204 6.61 -2.03 -1.21
CA VAL A 204 5.61 -1.58 -0.24
C VAL A 204 5.52 -0.06 -0.36
N ILE A 205 4.37 0.43 -0.79
CA ILE A 205 4.09 1.86 -0.93
C ILE A 205 3.20 2.25 0.24
N SER A 206 3.71 3.08 1.15
CA SER A 206 3.05 3.43 2.41
C SER A 206 2.88 4.93 2.55
N ASN A 207 1.71 5.36 3.02
CA ASN A 207 1.56 6.71 3.56
C ASN A 207 1.93 6.69 5.06
N GLU A 208 3.10 7.21 5.40
CA GLU A 208 3.65 7.23 6.77
C GLU A 208 3.08 8.37 7.64
N SER A 209 2.11 9.13 7.14
CA SER A 209 1.43 10.16 7.93
C SER A 209 0.73 9.54 9.13
N VAL A 210 0.92 10.16 10.29
CA VAL A 210 0.22 9.81 11.54
C VAL A 210 -1.15 10.47 11.65
N ASN A 211 -1.50 11.35 10.72
CA ASN A 211 -2.84 11.90 10.58
C ASN A 211 -3.69 10.96 9.72
N ALA A 212 -4.66 10.30 10.35
CA ALA A 212 -5.56 9.34 9.69
C ALA A 212 -6.27 9.91 8.45
N TRP A 213 -6.56 11.22 8.43
CA TRP A 213 -7.27 11.91 7.35
C TRP A 213 -6.35 12.43 6.24
N ASP A 214 -5.04 12.32 6.39
CA ASP A 214 -4.07 12.78 5.41
C ASP A 214 -4.03 11.83 4.21
N ARG A 215 -4.78 12.17 3.17
CA ARG A 215 -4.91 11.38 1.95
C ARG A 215 -3.90 11.83 0.91
N GLN A 216 -2.92 10.98 0.61
CA GLN A 216 -1.82 11.30 -0.30
C GLN A 216 -1.76 10.36 -1.51
N SER A 217 -1.34 10.89 -2.66
CA SER A 217 -1.16 10.14 -3.91
C SER A 217 0.02 9.17 -3.79
N THR A 218 -0.13 7.96 -4.32
CA THR A 218 1.00 7.06 -4.55
C THR A 218 1.95 7.57 -5.64
N GLY A 219 1.54 8.56 -6.42
CA GLY A 219 2.28 9.06 -7.58
C GLY A 219 1.93 8.30 -8.86
N SER A 220 2.31 8.89 -9.99
CA SER A 220 2.12 8.30 -11.32
C SER A 220 3.18 7.24 -11.55
N PHE A 221 2.83 5.97 -11.43
CA PHE A 221 3.72 4.86 -11.73
C PHE A 221 3.15 3.98 -12.83
N ASP A 222 4.05 3.49 -13.66
CA ASP A 222 3.77 2.50 -14.67
C ASP A 222 4.50 1.21 -14.27
N PHE A 223 3.77 0.28 -13.66
CA PHE A 223 4.31 -1.02 -13.30
C PHE A 223 3.77 -2.08 -14.25
N ARG A 224 4.65 -2.83 -14.85
CA ARG A 224 4.29 -4.14 -15.38
C ARG A 224 4.24 -5.11 -14.22
N VAL A 225 3.04 -5.56 -13.87
CA VAL A 225 2.80 -6.44 -12.74
C VAL A 225 2.50 -7.84 -13.25
N ASP A 226 3.22 -8.83 -12.74
CA ASP A 226 2.83 -10.23 -12.86
C ASP A 226 1.75 -10.54 -11.80
N ASN A 227 0.53 -10.75 -12.27
CA ASN A 227 -0.60 -11.15 -11.43
C ASN A 227 -0.83 -12.68 -11.41
N SER A 228 0.05 -13.45 -12.03
CA SER A 228 -0.17 -14.87 -12.37
C SER A 228 -0.28 -15.85 -11.20
N LYS A 229 -0.09 -15.40 -9.95
CA LYS A 229 -0.09 -16.28 -8.77
C LYS A 229 -0.91 -15.78 -7.59
N ILE A 230 -1.85 -14.87 -7.80
CA ILE A 230 -2.74 -14.41 -6.74
C ILE A 230 -3.96 -15.33 -6.71
N THR A 231 -3.85 -16.45 -6.02
CA THR A 231 -5.00 -17.28 -5.69
C THR A 231 -5.80 -16.56 -4.62
N ILE A 232 -6.93 -15.97 -5.00
CA ILE A 232 -7.91 -15.52 -4.03
C ILE A 232 -8.68 -16.77 -3.57
N ASP A 233 -8.40 -17.27 -2.38
CA ASP A 233 -9.25 -18.28 -1.78
C ASP A 233 -10.61 -17.65 -1.46
N LYS A 234 -11.61 -17.94 -2.31
CA LYS A 234 -12.98 -17.42 -2.20
C LYS A 234 -13.82 -18.18 -1.15
N ASN A 235 -13.23 -19.05 -0.37
CA ASN A 235 -13.93 -19.91 0.57
C ASN A 235 -14.07 -19.32 1.98
N LEU A 236 -14.06 -18.01 2.13
CA LEU A 236 -14.67 -17.47 3.35
C LEU A 236 -16.17 -17.68 3.26
N ASN A 237 -16.63 -18.54 4.13
CA ASN A 237 -18.05 -18.67 4.41
C ASN A 237 -18.56 -17.26 4.77
N PRO A 238 -19.55 -16.69 4.06
CA PRO A 238 -20.13 -15.38 4.39
C PRO A 238 -20.95 -15.42 5.69
N SER A 239 -20.62 -16.35 6.59
CA SER A 239 -21.19 -16.47 7.92
C SER A 239 -20.86 -15.23 8.76
N ALA A 240 -21.70 -14.97 9.72
CA ALA A 240 -21.65 -13.86 10.65
C ALA A 240 -20.23 -13.52 11.17
N TYR A 241 -19.79 -12.29 10.95
CA TYR A 241 -18.52 -11.78 11.45
C TYR A 241 -18.73 -10.95 12.71
N ARG A 242 -17.98 -11.28 13.74
CA ARG A 242 -18.03 -10.61 15.03
C ARG A 242 -17.32 -9.25 14.98
N MET A 243 -17.99 -8.22 15.46
CA MET A 243 -17.47 -6.88 15.67
C MET A 243 -18.03 -6.32 16.99
N ASP A 244 -17.54 -5.16 17.39
CA ASP A 244 -18.02 -4.36 18.50
C ASP A 244 -18.80 -3.13 18.01
N ALA A 245 -19.54 -2.46 18.90
CA ALA A 245 -20.14 -1.16 18.64
C ALA A 245 -19.34 -0.06 19.34
N VAL A 246 -18.58 0.70 18.57
CA VAL A 246 -17.90 1.89 19.09
C VAL A 246 -18.94 2.99 19.34
N LEU A 247 -19.32 3.19 20.61
CA LEU A 247 -20.23 4.23 21.05
C LEU A 247 -19.46 5.39 21.68
N PRO A 248 -19.17 6.47 20.92
CA PRO A 248 -18.42 7.60 21.46
C PRO A 248 -19.26 8.36 22.48
N TYR A 249 -18.71 8.64 23.65
CA TYR A 249 -19.34 9.45 24.67
C TYR A 249 -18.41 10.60 25.09
N ASP A 250 -18.86 11.83 24.84
CA ASP A 250 -18.17 13.04 25.27
C ASP A 250 -18.90 13.67 26.46
N PRO A 251 -18.41 13.47 27.70
CA PRO A 251 -19.07 13.99 28.89
C PRO A 251 -19.10 15.52 28.96
N LYS A 252 -18.20 16.23 28.28
CA LYS A 252 -18.22 17.71 28.18
C LYS A 252 -19.39 18.20 27.34
N LYS A 253 -19.61 17.59 26.17
CA LYS A 253 -20.76 17.93 25.30
C LYS A 253 -22.08 17.65 25.99
N ASN A 254 -22.17 16.57 26.73
CA ASN A 254 -23.38 16.15 27.46
C ASN A 254 -23.50 16.85 28.82
N ASN A 255 -22.58 17.77 29.18
CA ASN A 255 -22.55 18.44 30.48
C ASN A 255 -22.66 17.44 31.66
N SER A 256 -22.08 16.29 31.49
CA SER A 256 -22.16 15.15 32.42
C SER A 256 -20.86 15.06 33.23
N LYS A 257 -20.96 14.67 34.49
CA LYS A 257 -19.81 14.48 35.37
C LYS A 257 -19.61 12.99 35.65
N PRO A 258 -18.38 12.53 35.76
CA PRO A 258 -18.11 11.19 36.27
C PRO A 258 -18.81 10.96 37.58
N LEU A 259 -19.33 9.78 37.79
CA LEU A 259 -19.87 9.37 39.07
C LEU A 259 -18.71 9.21 40.05
N ASN A 260 -18.75 9.95 41.13
CA ASN A 260 -17.76 9.81 42.19
C ASN A 260 -18.28 8.82 43.25
N LYS A 261 -17.39 7.97 43.74
CA LYS A 261 -17.64 7.08 44.87
C LYS A 261 -18.21 7.92 46.05
N SER A 262 -19.52 7.91 46.20
CA SER A 262 -20.17 8.67 47.29
C SER A 262 -20.06 7.86 48.56
N THR A 263 -19.42 8.42 49.57
CA THR A 263 -19.28 7.85 50.94
C THR A 263 -20.64 7.65 51.64
N ASN A 264 -21.76 8.09 51.04
CA ASN A 264 -23.10 8.03 51.59
C ASN A 264 -24.14 7.35 50.68
N ARG A 265 -23.75 6.65 49.59
CA ARG A 265 -24.66 5.82 48.83
C ARG A 265 -24.97 4.54 49.59
N ILE A 266 -26.23 4.22 49.79
CA ILE A 266 -26.64 2.88 50.21
C ILE A 266 -26.34 1.96 49.04
N THR A 267 -25.29 1.15 49.18
CA THR A 267 -24.92 0.10 48.20
C THR A 267 -26.08 -0.86 48.14
N ARG A 268 -26.82 -0.88 47.02
CA ARG A 268 -27.96 -1.79 46.85
C ARG A 268 -27.38 -3.15 46.48
N SER A 269 -27.36 -4.06 47.46
CA SER A 269 -26.98 -5.46 47.21
C SER A 269 -28.13 -6.18 46.51
N TYR A 270 -27.94 -6.54 45.24
CA TYR A 270 -28.92 -7.34 44.51
C TYR A 270 -28.72 -8.83 44.83
N GLN A 271 -29.85 -9.56 44.84
CA GLN A 271 -29.85 -11.00 45.03
C GLN A 271 -30.33 -11.71 43.77
N VAL A 272 -29.83 -12.96 43.56
CA VAL A 272 -30.26 -13.79 42.42
C VAL A 272 -31.80 -13.91 42.44
N GLY A 273 -32.42 -13.57 41.32
CA GLY A 273 -33.86 -13.46 41.16
C GLY A 273 -34.43 -12.01 41.21
N ASP A 274 -33.62 -11.03 41.63
CA ASP A 274 -34.03 -9.62 41.54
C ASP A 274 -34.15 -9.18 40.09
N LYS A 275 -35.05 -8.23 39.85
CA LYS A 275 -35.26 -7.61 38.54
C LYS A 275 -34.95 -6.14 38.59
N LYS A 276 -34.40 -5.63 37.48
CA LYS A 276 -34.04 -4.22 37.30
C LYS A 276 -34.23 -3.82 35.84
N ASP A 277 -34.65 -2.56 35.62
CA ASP A 277 -34.65 -1.94 34.31
C ASP A 277 -33.26 -1.40 33.97
N PHE A 278 -32.82 -1.67 32.74
CA PHE A 278 -31.56 -1.21 32.19
C PHE A 278 -31.81 -0.35 30.96
N TRP A 279 -31.09 0.74 30.85
CA TRP A 279 -30.99 1.48 29.61
C TRP A 279 -30.06 0.75 28.64
N VAL A 280 -30.52 0.59 27.39
CA VAL A 280 -29.80 0.02 26.28
C VAL A 280 -30.03 0.88 25.04
N THR A 281 -29.14 0.75 24.02
CA THR A 281 -29.21 1.53 22.78
C THR A 281 -29.55 0.61 21.62
N ASP A 282 -30.54 0.98 20.81
CA ASP A 282 -30.74 0.40 19.48
C ASP A 282 -29.65 0.91 18.55
N LEU A 283 -28.79 0.04 18.04
CA LEU A 283 -27.59 0.40 17.24
C LEU A 283 -27.91 0.74 15.78
N VAL A 284 -29.16 0.56 15.35
CA VAL A 284 -29.64 0.96 14.02
C VAL A 284 -30.17 2.38 14.05
N THR A 285 -31.02 2.70 15.06
CA THR A 285 -31.65 4.00 15.19
C THR A 285 -30.92 4.97 16.10
N TYR A 286 -30.00 4.46 16.94
CA TYR A 286 -29.33 5.17 18.04
C TYR A 286 -30.28 5.74 19.08
N GLU A 287 -31.46 5.12 19.24
CA GLU A 287 -32.44 5.48 20.28
C GLU A 287 -32.19 4.66 21.54
N ASP A 288 -32.27 5.32 22.69
CA ASP A 288 -32.15 4.67 23.99
C ASP A 288 -33.53 4.19 24.46
N TYR A 289 -33.58 2.96 24.97
CA TYR A 289 -34.81 2.36 25.52
C TYR A 289 -34.51 1.53 26.76
N GLN A 290 -35.52 1.11 27.50
CA GLN A 290 -35.34 0.30 28.69
C GLN A 290 -35.77 -1.14 28.46
N ILE A 291 -35.02 -2.07 29.07
CA ILE A 291 -35.36 -3.48 29.13
C ILE A 291 -35.30 -3.95 30.59
N GLU A 292 -36.26 -4.76 31.05
CA GLU A 292 -36.19 -5.45 32.35
C GLU A 292 -35.29 -6.69 32.20
N ALA A 293 -34.31 -6.86 33.11
CA ALA A 293 -33.52 -8.07 33.20
C ALA A 293 -33.52 -8.64 34.63
N GLU A 294 -33.39 -9.97 34.72
CA GLU A 294 -33.33 -10.70 35.98
C GLU A 294 -31.87 -11.09 36.29
N LEU A 295 -31.47 -10.92 37.55
CA LEU A 295 -30.15 -11.35 38.02
C LEU A 295 -30.13 -12.88 38.16
N LEU A 296 -29.42 -13.57 37.30
CA LEU A 296 -29.33 -15.02 37.32
C LEU A 296 -28.06 -15.56 37.97
N TYR A 297 -27.01 -14.73 38.07
CA TYR A 297 -25.74 -15.06 38.74
C TYR A 297 -25.16 -13.83 39.44
N SER A 298 -24.67 -14.01 40.65
CA SER A 298 -23.87 -13.03 41.39
C SER A 298 -22.66 -13.71 41.98
N GLY A 299 -21.50 -13.39 41.41
CA GLY A 299 -20.20 -13.96 41.76
C GLY A 299 -19.32 -13.03 42.59
N THR A 300 -17.99 -13.25 42.53
CA THR A 300 -17.03 -12.42 43.23
C THR A 300 -16.84 -11.08 42.53
N GLU A 301 -16.62 -11.10 41.22
CA GLU A 301 -16.29 -9.91 40.42
C GLU A 301 -17.50 -9.43 39.61
N ALA A 302 -18.46 -10.31 39.27
CA ALA A 302 -19.53 -9.96 38.34
C ALA A 302 -20.91 -10.40 38.77
N ASN A 303 -21.91 -9.63 38.30
CA ASN A 303 -23.33 -9.94 38.25
C ASN A 303 -23.74 -10.20 36.81
N VAL A 304 -24.45 -11.32 36.52
CA VAL A 304 -24.99 -11.61 35.19
C VAL A 304 -26.49 -11.42 35.15
N TRP A 305 -26.91 -10.42 34.39
CA TRP A 305 -28.32 -10.05 34.20
C TRP A 305 -28.78 -10.56 32.83
N VAL A 306 -29.99 -11.08 32.76
CA VAL A 306 -30.53 -11.71 31.56
C VAL A 306 -31.93 -11.16 31.25
N HIS A 307 -32.06 -10.62 30.04
CA HIS A 307 -33.35 -10.16 29.53
C HIS A 307 -34.16 -11.34 28.98
N ASN A 308 -35.47 -11.38 29.30
CA ASN A 308 -36.43 -12.32 28.71
C ASN A 308 -36.01 -13.79 28.71
N ASN A 309 -35.26 -14.25 29.70
CA ASN A 309 -34.75 -15.64 29.77
C ASN A 309 -34.03 -16.12 28.49
N GLN A 310 -33.36 -15.24 27.78
CA GLN A 310 -32.66 -15.57 26.53
C GLN A 310 -31.53 -16.59 26.72
N ILE A 311 -30.96 -16.67 27.91
CA ILE A 311 -30.16 -17.79 28.40
C ILE A 311 -30.70 -18.30 29.73
N THR A 312 -30.41 -19.58 30.02
CA THR A 312 -30.87 -20.20 31.28
C THR A 312 -30.00 -19.79 32.45
N LYS A 313 -30.49 -19.97 33.69
CA LYS A 313 -29.71 -19.77 34.89
C LYS A 313 -28.40 -20.52 34.90
N THR A 314 -28.37 -21.80 34.46
CA THR A 314 -27.15 -22.59 34.37
C THR A 314 -26.13 -21.98 33.40
N GLN A 315 -26.62 -21.44 32.29
CA GLN A 315 -25.75 -20.76 31.30
C GLN A 315 -25.23 -19.44 31.84
N ALA A 316 -26.06 -18.65 32.53
CA ALA A 316 -25.60 -17.43 33.20
C ALA A 316 -24.55 -17.70 34.29
N GLU A 317 -24.76 -18.78 35.10
CA GLU A 317 -23.78 -19.22 36.06
C GLU A 317 -22.45 -19.67 35.39
N GLN A 318 -22.53 -20.35 34.26
CA GLN A 318 -21.37 -20.79 33.50
C GLN A 318 -20.59 -19.57 32.99
N LEU A 319 -21.27 -18.56 32.42
CA LEU A 319 -20.68 -17.33 31.90
C LEU A 319 -20.02 -16.52 33.02
N GLY A 320 -20.73 -16.28 34.14
CA GLY A 320 -20.23 -15.51 35.26
C GLY A 320 -19.05 -16.17 35.98
N LYS A 321 -19.06 -17.51 36.12
CA LYS A 321 -17.93 -18.25 36.71
C LYS A 321 -16.69 -18.17 35.82
N GLU A 322 -16.82 -18.24 34.50
CA GLU A 322 -15.69 -18.09 33.60
C GLU A 322 -15.09 -16.68 33.69
N PHE A 323 -15.96 -15.67 33.80
CA PHE A 323 -15.51 -14.30 34.01
C PHE A 323 -14.74 -14.14 35.33
N ASP A 324 -15.32 -14.55 36.47
CA ASP A 324 -14.71 -14.42 37.80
C ASP A 324 -13.38 -15.17 37.92
N GLN A 325 -13.29 -16.39 37.35
CA GLN A 325 -12.18 -17.30 37.57
C GLN A 325 -11.01 -17.08 36.60
N LYS A 326 -11.27 -16.56 35.40
CA LYS A 326 -10.24 -16.49 34.36
C LYS A 326 -10.18 -15.14 33.67
N ILE A 327 -11.32 -14.61 33.19
CA ILE A 327 -11.32 -13.42 32.33
C ILE A 327 -10.90 -12.18 33.12
N TYR A 328 -11.49 -11.98 34.30
CA TYR A 328 -11.18 -10.83 35.15
C TYR A 328 -9.69 -10.70 35.41
N SER A 329 -9.04 -11.76 35.90
CA SER A 329 -7.61 -11.75 36.18
C SER A 329 -6.75 -11.60 34.92
N ALA A 330 -7.17 -12.18 33.78
CA ALA A 330 -6.45 -12.04 32.52
C ALA A 330 -6.42 -10.58 32.05
N VAL A 331 -7.51 -9.84 32.19
CA VAL A 331 -7.57 -8.43 31.81
C VAL A 331 -6.84 -7.55 32.83
N VAL A 332 -7.20 -7.65 34.12
CA VAL A 332 -6.67 -6.76 35.15
C VAL A 332 -5.14 -6.84 35.29
N ASN A 333 -4.56 -8.03 35.17
CA ASN A 333 -3.11 -8.21 35.30
C ASN A 333 -2.34 -7.54 34.15
N HIS A 334 -2.91 -7.45 32.96
CA HIS A 334 -2.21 -7.01 31.75
C HIS A 334 -2.60 -5.61 31.29
N PHE A 335 -3.73 -5.05 31.75
CA PHE A 335 -4.22 -3.76 31.30
C PHE A 335 -4.44 -2.77 32.45
N GLY A 336 -4.92 -3.19 33.60
CA GLY A 336 -5.25 -2.35 34.73
C GLY A 336 -6.61 -2.70 35.31
N LYS A 337 -7.12 -1.85 36.21
CA LYS A 337 -8.41 -2.06 36.87
C LYS A 337 -9.51 -1.18 36.29
N GLU A 338 -10.71 -1.69 36.40
CA GLU A 338 -11.96 -0.95 36.23
C GLU A 338 -12.14 0.11 37.32
N SER A 339 -13.13 0.99 37.10
CA SER A 339 -13.65 1.88 38.13
C SER A 339 -14.56 1.13 39.14
N ASP A 340 -15.08 1.85 40.12
CA ASP A 340 -16.11 1.38 41.02
C ASP A 340 -17.00 2.60 41.40
N VAL A 341 -17.76 3.07 40.38
CA VAL A 341 -18.50 4.35 40.47
C VAL A 341 -19.75 4.24 41.35
N ASP A 342 -20.33 3.06 41.49
CA ASP A 342 -21.47 2.80 42.34
C ASP A 342 -21.12 2.24 43.73
N GLY A 343 -19.91 1.78 43.93
CA GLY A 343 -19.33 1.36 45.20
C GLY A 343 -19.75 -0.05 45.61
N ASP A 344 -20.23 -0.89 44.70
CA ASP A 344 -20.60 -2.28 44.96
C ASP A 344 -19.48 -3.29 44.70
N GLY A 345 -18.43 -2.84 44.02
CA GLY A 345 -17.26 -3.64 43.69
C GLY A 345 -17.52 -4.73 42.68
N LYS A 346 -18.55 -4.62 41.86
CA LYS A 346 -18.95 -5.63 40.87
C LYS A 346 -19.20 -5.05 39.50
N ILE A 347 -18.94 -5.86 38.51
CA ILE A 347 -19.20 -5.57 37.11
C ILE A 347 -20.53 -6.19 36.70
N ASN A 348 -21.39 -5.44 36.06
CA ASN A 348 -22.67 -5.92 35.52
C ASN A 348 -22.47 -6.39 34.08
N ILE A 349 -22.79 -7.65 33.79
CA ILE A 349 -22.83 -8.25 32.47
C ILE A 349 -24.30 -8.40 32.09
N LEU A 350 -24.77 -7.59 31.11
CA LEU A 350 -26.14 -7.64 30.64
C LEU A 350 -26.23 -8.44 29.33
N CYS A 351 -26.92 -9.58 29.38
CA CYS A 351 -27.15 -10.47 28.26
C CYS A 351 -28.51 -10.23 27.63
N PHE A 352 -28.54 -9.81 26.37
CA PHE A 352 -29.77 -9.60 25.59
C PHE A 352 -29.47 -9.69 24.08
N ASP A 353 -30.50 -9.76 23.25
CA ASP A 353 -30.39 -9.70 21.79
C ASP A 353 -30.20 -8.23 21.38
N ILE A 354 -28.96 -7.86 21.04
CA ILE A 354 -28.58 -6.50 20.70
C ILE A 354 -29.23 -6.12 19.36
N GLN A 355 -29.90 -4.98 19.34
CA GLN A 355 -30.60 -4.49 18.16
C GLN A 355 -29.58 -3.81 17.22
N ASP A 356 -28.85 -4.59 16.41
CA ASP A 356 -27.82 -4.15 15.50
C ASP A 356 -28.20 -4.27 14.00
N GLY A 357 -29.43 -4.74 13.73
CA GLY A 357 -29.91 -4.94 12.36
C GLY A 357 -29.41 -6.21 11.69
N PHE A 358 -28.79 -7.14 12.41
CA PHE A 358 -28.29 -8.39 11.84
C PHE A 358 -29.40 -9.23 11.21
N ALA A 359 -29.29 -9.52 9.90
CA ALA A 359 -30.27 -10.23 9.10
C ALA A 359 -29.90 -11.69 8.79
N GLY A 360 -29.01 -12.30 9.59
CA GLY A 360 -28.60 -13.69 9.43
C GLY A 360 -27.30 -13.88 8.61
N TYR A 361 -26.68 -12.80 8.13
CA TYR A 361 -25.36 -12.81 7.44
C TYR A 361 -24.68 -11.46 7.58
N GLY A 362 -23.35 -11.45 7.42
CA GLY A 362 -22.53 -10.24 7.51
C GLY A 362 -22.01 -9.96 8.92
N GLY A 363 -21.63 -8.70 9.17
CA GLY A 363 -21.17 -8.27 10.48
C GLY A 363 -22.33 -8.19 11.49
N TYR A 364 -22.06 -8.52 12.74
CA TYR A 364 -22.97 -8.38 13.87
C TYR A 364 -22.21 -7.91 15.11
N VAL A 365 -22.89 -7.21 16.00
CA VAL A 365 -22.32 -6.71 17.25
C VAL A 365 -22.44 -7.78 18.33
N ALA A 366 -21.27 -8.33 18.73
CA ALA A 366 -21.23 -9.39 19.74
C ALA A 366 -21.32 -8.87 21.19
N GLY A 367 -20.95 -7.61 21.38
CA GLY A 367 -21.00 -6.90 22.64
C GLY A 367 -20.69 -5.42 22.44
N TYR A 368 -20.82 -4.66 23.50
CA TYR A 368 -20.30 -3.30 23.57
C TYR A 368 -20.13 -2.82 25.01
N PHE A 369 -19.18 -1.90 25.20
CA PHE A 369 -19.06 -1.08 26.39
C PHE A 369 -19.48 0.35 26.05
N TYR A 370 -20.22 1.01 26.97
CA TYR A 370 -20.62 2.40 26.77
C TYR A 370 -20.18 3.28 27.95
N GLY A 371 -19.15 4.10 27.75
CA GLY A 371 -18.61 4.98 28.80
C GLY A 371 -19.63 5.90 29.46
N ARG A 372 -20.78 6.18 28.84
CA ARG A 372 -21.91 6.91 29.41
C ARG A 372 -22.36 6.32 30.76
N ASP A 373 -22.28 5.02 30.92
CA ASP A 373 -22.78 4.35 32.11
C ASP A 373 -21.96 4.65 33.37
N LEU A 374 -20.75 5.17 33.20
CA LEU A 374 -19.90 5.64 34.29
C LEU A 374 -20.11 7.13 34.64
N HIS A 375 -21.10 7.79 34.03
CA HIS A 375 -21.38 9.20 34.19
C HIS A 375 -22.82 9.46 34.68
N ASN A 376 -23.03 10.69 35.21
CA ASN A 376 -24.36 11.13 35.65
C ASN A 376 -25.17 11.65 34.45
N ASP A 377 -25.56 10.71 33.58
CA ASP A 377 -26.38 10.96 32.39
C ASP A 377 -27.79 10.42 32.60
N PRO A 378 -28.83 11.02 31.98
CA PRO A 378 -30.24 10.54 32.12
C PRO A 378 -30.46 9.09 31.66
N TYR A 379 -29.69 8.64 30.66
CA TYR A 379 -29.78 7.31 30.07
C TYR A 379 -28.67 6.36 30.55
N SER A 380 -27.94 6.74 31.60
CA SER A 380 -26.88 5.95 32.20
C SER A 380 -27.44 4.92 33.19
N ASN A 381 -26.87 3.71 33.17
CA ASN A 381 -27.13 2.68 34.18
C ASN A 381 -26.40 2.94 35.51
N ARG A 382 -25.47 3.90 35.51
CA ARG A 382 -24.72 4.38 36.71
C ARG A 382 -23.97 3.27 37.43
N SER A 383 -23.32 2.41 36.66
CA SER A 383 -22.58 1.26 37.17
C SER A 383 -21.52 0.80 36.13
N GLU A 384 -20.56 0.02 36.58
CA GLU A 384 -19.68 -0.75 35.73
C GLU A 384 -20.52 -1.80 35.00
N ILE A 385 -20.80 -1.57 33.72
CA ILE A 385 -21.63 -2.46 32.89
C ILE A 385 -21.06 -2.55 31.48
N PHE A 386 -21.16 -3.75 30.93
CA PHE A 386 -21.04 -3.98 29.49
C PHE A 386 -22.09 -4.98 29.02
N TYR A 387 -22.30 -5.03 27.72
CA TYR A 387 -23.43 -5.66 27.09
C TYR A 387 -22.98 -6.80 26.20
N ILE A 388 -23.66 -7.94 26.27
CA ILE A 388 -23.30 -9.15 25.53
C ILE A 388 -24.51 -9.63 24.73
N ASP A 389 -24.26 -9.79 23.44
CA ASP A 389 -25.27 -10.29 22.51
C ASP A 389 -25.56 -11.77 22.73
N THR A 390 -26.86 -12.12 22.71
CA THR A 390 -27.30 -13.50 22.76
C THR A 390 -27.62 -14.09 21.38
N TYR A 391 -27.88 -13.26 20.39
CA TYR A 391 -28.15 -13.66 19.01
C TYR A 391 -27.50 -12.68 18.00
N PRO A 392 -26.61 -13.13 17.12
CA PRO A 392 -26.25 -14.54 16.83
C PRO A 392 -25.08 -15.09 17.66
N THR A 393 -24.44 -14.30 18.55
CA THR A 393 -23.22 -14.65 19.27
C THR A 393 -23.29 -16.05 19.93
N MET A 394 -24.31 -16.28 20.73
CA MET A 394 -24.46 -17.57 21.44
C MET A 394 -25.19 -18.63 20.61
N GLY A 395 -25.53 -18.34 19.38
CA GLY A 395 -26.14 -19.26 18.42
C GLY A 395 -27.37 -18.71 17.73
N MET A 396 -27.48 -19.02 16.44
CA MET A 396 -28.58 -18.56 15.57
C MET A 396 -29.87 -19.40 15.74
N SER A 397 -29.76 -20.61 16.26
CA SER A 397 -30.89 -21.51 16.48
C SER A 397 -30.56 -22.56 17.54
N GLY A 398 -31.60 -23.14 18.16
CA GLY A 398 -31.44 -24.20 19.16
C GLY A 398 -31.02 -23.69 20.53
N THR A 399 -30.36 -24.53 21.32
CA THR A 399 -29.83 -24.16 22.64
C THR A 399 -28.64 -23.23 22.51
N LYS A 400 -28.67 -22.11 23.23
CA LYS A 400 -27.56 -21.13 23.24
C LYS A 400 -26.28 -21.77 23.81
N ASP A 401 -25.15 -21.42 23.21
CA ASP A 401 -23.80 -21.80 23.67
C ASP A 401 -23.07 -20.55 24.16
N VAL A 402 -23.11 -20.32 25.47
CA VAL A 402 -22.48 -19.15 26.09
C VAL A 402 -20.95 -19.11 25.99
N THR A 403 -20.32 -20.25 25.68
CA THR A 403 -18.85 -20.31 25.53
C THR A 403 -18.36 -19.47 24.36
N LYS A 404 -19.22 -19.23 23.37
CA LYS A 404 -18.93 -18.39 22.21
C LYS A 404 -18.81 -16.91 22.56
N ALA A 405 -19.35 -16.50 23.68
CA ALA A 405 -19.26 -15.12 24.16
C ALA A 405 -18.04 -14.86 25.07
N TYR A 406 -17.28 -15.88 25.47
CA TYR A 406 -16.20 -15.71 26.45
C TYR A 406 -15.13 -14.73 26.02
N SER A 407 -14.69 -14.78 24.77
CA SER A 407 -13.69 -13.81 24.29
C SER A 407 -14.26 -12.40 24.23
N THR A 408 -15.54 -12.25 23.88
CA THR A 408 -16.23 -10.95 23.90
C THR A 408 -16.27 -10.36 25.32
N LEU A 409 -16.48 -11.18 26.37
CA LEU A 409 -16.37 -10.67 27.76
C LEU A 409 -15.01 -10.05 28.05
N ALA A 410 -13.92 -10.65 27.59
CA ALA A 410 -12.59 -10.11 27.76
C ALA A 410 -12.38 -8.81 26.97
N HIS A 411 -12.96 -8.75 25.78
CA HIS A 411 -12.94 -7.59 24.90
C HIS A 411 -13.62 -6.37 25.53
N GLU A 412 -14.89 -6.52 25.88
CA GLU A 412 -15.69 -5.43 26.46
C GLU A 412 -15.18 -4.98 27.82
N PHE A 413 -14.72 -5.92 28.62
CA PHE A 413 -14.12 -5.58 29.91
C PHE A 413 -12.82 -4.79 29.74
N GLN A 414 -12.03 -5.07 28.71
CA GLN A 414 -10.83 -4.28 28.42
C GLN A 414 -11.19 -2.84 28.03
N HIS A 415 -12.24 -2.61 27.25
CA HIS A 415 -12.73 -1.27 26.94
C HIS A 415 -13.10 -0.49 28.22
N MET A 416 -13.76 -1.14 29.18
CA MET A 416 -14.08 -0.54 30.48
C MET A 416 -12.83 -0.13 31.25
N VAL A 417 -11.80 -1.00 31.29
CA VAL A 417 -10.51 -0.72 31.95
C VAL A 417 -9.79 0.42 31.24
N ASN A 418 -9.79 0.43 29.91
CA ASN A 418 -9.21 1.49 29.10
C ASN A 418 -9.89 2.85 29.38
N TYR A 419 -11.22 2.87 29.39
CA TYR A 419 -11.99 4.07 29.69
C TYR A 419 -11.71 4.59 31.10
N ASN A 420 -11.62 3.71 32.10
CA ASN A 420 -11.23 4.09 33.44
C ASN A 420 -9.88 4.80 33.48
N GLN A 421 -8.86 4.24 32.83
CA GLN A 421 -7.53 4.82 32.83
C GLN A 421 -7.52 6.17 32.12
N ASN A 422 -7.92 6.21 30.86
CA ASN A 422 -7.77 7.38 30.00
C ASN A 422 -8.75 8.50 30.35
N VAL A 423 -10.01 8.16 30.63
CA VAL A 423 -11.06 9.18 30.84
C VAL A 423 -11.22 9.55 32.30
N LEU A 424 -11.33 8.56 33.19
CA LEU A 424 -11.66 8.84 34.60
C LEU A 424 -10.40 9.20 35.43
N ILE A 425 -9.26 8.57 35.19
CA ILE A 425 -8.02 8.81 35.93
C ILE A 425 -7.21 9.95 35.29
N GLU A 426 -6.94 9.89 34.00
CA GLU A 426 -6.10 10.88 33.30
C GLU A 426 -6.88 12.13 32.86
N GLY A 427 -8.21 12.01 32.75
CA GLY A 427 -9.08 13.13 32.43
C GLY A 427 -9.13 13.49 30.95
N ASN A 428 -8.72 12.58 30.08
CA ASN A 428 -8.87 12.73 28.64
C ASN A 428 -10.28 12.33 28.19
N TYR A 429 -11.12 13.33 27.96
CA TYR A 429 -12.53 13.12 27.65
C TYR A 429 -12.82 12.61 26.22
N LEU A 430 -11.84 12.60 25.34
CA LEU A 430 -12.00 12.06 24.00
C LEU A 430 -11.75 10.55 23.95
N GLY A 431 -11.07 10.03 24.98
CA GLY A 431 -10.68 8.63 25.05
C GLY A 431 -9.53 8.30 24.07
N MET A 432 -9.21 7.03 23.99
CA MET A 432 -8.18 6.50 23.10
C MET A 432 -8.67 6.43 21.67
N ASP A 433 -7.76 6.64 20.70
CA ASP A 433 -8.05 6.40 19.27
C ASP A 433 -8.63 5.00 19.05
N THR A 434 -9.69 4.90 18.25
CA THR A 434 -10.45 3.66 18.08
C THR A 434 -9.57 2.49 17.64
N TRP A 435 -8.69 2.70 16.65
CA TRP A 435 -7.81 1.63 16.15
C TRP A 435 -6.91 1.04 17.27
N LEU A 436 -6.45 1.89 18.18
CA LEU A 436 -5.59 1.45 19.30
C LEU A 436 -6.41 0.80 20.40
N ASN A 437 -7.56 1.36 20.74
CA ASN A 437 -8.49 0.79 21.70
C ASN A 437 -8.90 -0.64 21.30
N GLU A 438 -9.27 -0.84 20.03
CA GLU A 438 -9.60 -2.15 19.48
C GLU A 438 -8.39 -3.12 19.44
N ALA A 439 -7.19 -2.62 19.13
CA ALA A 439 -5.99 -3.45 19.19
C ALA A 439 -5.74 -4.02 20.59
N LEU A 440 -6.00 -3.22 21.64
CA LEU A 440 -5.84 -3.63 23.02
C LEU A 440 -6.93 -4.60 23.47
N SER A 441 -8.19 -4.37 23.06
CA SER A 441 -9.30 -5.26 23.40
C SER A 441 -9.15 -6.64 22.73
N MET A 442 -8.71 -6.69 21.48
CA MET A 442 -8.36 -7.96 20.83
C MET A 442 -7.12 -8.62 21.43
N ALA A 443 -6.19 -7.83 21.98
CA ALA A 443 -5.08 -8.40 22.76
C ALA A 443 -5.58 -9.07 24.05
N ALA A 444 -6.61 -8.51 24.71
CA ALA A 444 -7.23 -9.13 25.88
C ALA A 444 -7.91 -10.46 25.52
N GLU A 445 -8.60 -10.52 24.37
CA GLU A 445 -9.14 -11.77 23.85
C GLU A 445 -8.03 -12.84 23.67
N GLN A 446 -6.94 -12.48 23.00
CA GLN A 446 -5.82 -13.40 22.77
C GLN A 446 -5.18 -13.87 24.08
N ILE A 447 -5.02 -12.98 25.04
CA ILE A 447 -4.45 -13.31 26.37
C ILE A 447 -5.35 -14.31 27.07
N TYR A 448 -6.66 -14.06 27.11
CA TYR A 448 -7.62 -14.98 27.71
C TYR A 448 -7.65 -16.34 26.99
N LEU A 449 -7.72 -16.35 25.66
CA LEU A 449 -7.80 -17.58 24.86
C LEU A 449 -6.47 -18.37 24.84
N GLY A 450 -5.32 -17.72 25.11
CA GLY A 450 -4.00 -18.31 24.99
C GLY A 450 -3.59 -18.68 23.56
N LYS A 451 -4.25 -18.13 22.54
CA LYS A 451 -4.01 -18.40 21.12
C LYS A 451 -4.36 -17.19 20.27
N VAL A 452 -3.80 -17.12 19.06
CA VAL A 452 -4.08 -16.05 18.09
C VAL A 452 -5.54 -16.06 17.66
N LEU A 453 -6.05 -14.86 17.31
CA LEU A 453 -7.40 -14.67 16.76
C LEU A 453 -7.38 -15.00 15.27
N SER A 454 -7.66 -16.27 14.96
CA SER A 454 -7.58 -16.78 13.58
C SER A 454 -8.59 -16.12 12.64
N ASP A 455 -9.76 -15.74 13.14
CA ASP A 455 -10.79 -15.03 12.38
C ASP A 455 -10.31 -13.67 11.86
N ARG A 456 -9.47 -12.95 12.63
CA ARG A 456 -8.85 -11.68 12.20
C ARG A 456 -7.79 -11.89 11.12
N ILE A 457 -7.02 -12.97 11.22
CA ILE A 457 -6.05 -13.35 10.18
C ILE A 457 -6.78 -13.80 8.91
N ASP A 458 -7.82 -14.62 9.05
CA ASP A 458 -8.61 -15.10 7.92
C ASP A 458 -9.28 -13.94 7.17
N TYR A 459 -9.80 -12.96 7.90
CA TYR A 459 -10.36 -11.77 7.27
C TYR A 459 -9.27 -10.93 6.56
N TYR A 460 -8.10 -10.73 7.19
CA TYR A 460 -6.96 -10.08 6.56
C TYR A 460 -6.64 -10.73 5.20
N ASN A 461 -6.58 -12.05 5.15
CA ASN A 461 -6.19 -12.81 3.96
C ASN A 461 -7.14 -12.64 2.77
N VAL A 462 -8.39 -12.21 2.99
CA VAL A 462 -9.40 -12.11 1.93
C VAL A 462 -9.92 -10.71 1.68
N SER A 463 -9.71 -9.76 2.61
CA SER A 463 -10.22 -8.39 2.47
C SER A 463 -9.66 -7.70 1.23
N GLU A 464 -10.55 -7.27 0.33
CA GLU A 464 -10.17 -6.46 -0.83
C GLU A 464 -9.72 -5.07 -0.42
N SER A 465 -10.37 -4.47 0.58
CA SER A 465 -9.99 -3.13 1.04
C SER A 465 -8.57 -3.09 1.61
N ILE A 466 -8.13 -4.13 2.34
CA ILE A 466 -6.73 -4.24 2.80
C ILE A 466 -5.78 -4.33 1.61
N ARG A 467 -6.12 -5.13 0.60
CA ARG A 467 -5.34 -5.22 -0.64
C ARG A 467 -5.24 -3.88 -1.35
N GLU A 468 -6.30 -3.08 -1.32
CA GLU A 468 -6.41 -1.77 -1.96
C GLU A 468 -5.87 -0.61 -1.12
N GLY A 469 -5.19 -0.90 0.00
CA GLY A 469 -4.47 0.10 0.77
C GLY A 469 -5.20 0.63 2.00
N HIS A 470 -6.09 -0.16 2.60
CA HIS A 470 -6.82 0.22 3.81
C HIS A 470 -5.88 0.75 4.91
N SER A 471 -6.30 1.84 5.54
CA SER A 471 -5.53 2.50 6.59
C SER A 471 -5.59 1.73 7.91
N LEU A 472 -4.47 1.71 8.63
CA LEU A 472 -4.44 1.29 10.03
C LEU A 472 -5.12 2.31 10.96
N LEU A 473 -4.97 3.61 10.65
CA LEU A 473 -5.36 4.71 11.54
C LEU A 473 -6.79 5.21 11.28
N PHE A 474 -7.20 5.25 10.01
CA PHE A 474 -8.52 5.71 9.63
C PHE A 474 -9.56 4.62 9.90
N TRP A 475 -10.41 4.85 10.91
CA TRP A 475 -11.49 3.92 11.25
C TRP A 475 -12.70 4.14 10.34
N ASP A 476 -12.95 3.19 9.43
CA ASP A 476 -14.02 3.28 8.43
C ASP A 476 -15.32 2.64 8.94
N SER A 477 -16.03 3.34 9.81
CA SER A 477 -17.28 2.84 10.41
C SER A 477 -18.41 2.59 9.40
N TYR A 478 -18.30 3.14 8.18
CA TYR A 478 -19.34 3.02 7.13
C TYR A 478 -18.89 2.12 5.96
N GLY A 479 -17.64 1.69 5.95
CA GLY A 479 -17.05 0.83 4.93
C GLY A 479 -16.70 -0.56 5.46
N ASP A 480 -15.45 -0.98 5.23
CA ASP A 480 -14.95 -2.29 5.67
C ASP A 480 -14.34 -2.21 7.07
N VAL A 481 -15.20 -2.07 8.09
CA VAL A 481 -14.75 -1.99 9.50
C VAL A 481 -14.00 -3.25 9.94
N LEU A 482 -14.31 -4.42 9.39
CA LEU A 482 -13.61 -5.67 9.72
C LEU A 482 -12.14 -5.66 9.26
N ALA A 483 -11.82 -4.90 8.21
CA ALA A 483 -10.44 -4.64 7.82
C ALA A 483 -9.68 -3.84 8.88
N ASN A 484 -10.35 -2.85 9.51
CA ASN A 484 -9.78 -2.10 10.62
C ASN A 484 -9.47 -3.02 11.81
N TYR A 485 -10.40 -3.89 12.22
CA TYR A 485 -10.18 -4.87 13.30
C TYR A 485 -8.96 -5.76 12.98
N SER A 486 -8.90 -6.29 11.76
CA SER A 486 -7.80 -7.19 11.36
C SER A 486 -6.44 -6.50 11.39
N LEU A 487 -6.34 -5.28 10.85
CA LEU A 487 -5.09 -4.51 10.85
C LEU A 487 -4.68 -4.08 12.26
N SER A 488 -5.62 -3.60 13.08
CA SER A 488 -5.37 -3.18 14.46
C SER A 488 -4.89 -4.34 15.31
N TYR A 489 -5.55 -5.50 15.23
CA TYR A 489 -5.12 -6.72 15.91
C TYR A 489 -3.70 -7.13 15.51
N LEU A 490 -3.44 -7.27 14.20
CA LEU A 490 -2.14 -7.70 13.71
C LEU A 490 -1.04 -6.71 14.07
N PHE A 491 -1.31 -5.40 14.03
CA PHE A 491 -0.35 -4.38 14.40
C PHE A 491 -0.05 -4.40 15.91
N GLY A 492 -1.07 -4.52 16.76
CA GLY A 492 -0.88 -4.64 18.21
C GLY A 492 -0.02 -5.85 18.59
N GLN A 493 -0.27 -7.02 17.97
CA GLN A 493 0.55 -8.21 18.19
C GLN A 493 1.97 -8.07 17.62
N TYR A 494 2.12 -7.41 16.46
CA TYR A 494 3.41 -7.09 15.88
C TYR A 494 4.25 -6.23 16.84
N ILE A 495 3.69 -5.14 17.38
CA ILE A 495 4.39 -4.28 18.36
C ILE A 495 4.78 -5.08 19.59
N LYS A 496 3.89 -5.91 20.15
CA LYS A 496 4.20 -6.78 21.31
C LYS A 496 5.42 -7.68 21.05
N LEU A 497 5.43 -8.33 19.89
CA LEU A 497 6.53 -9.25 19.54
C LEU A 497 7.84 -8.50 19.29
N GLN A 498 7.78 -7.35 18.62
CA GLN A 498 8.98 -6.54 18.36
C GLN A 498 9.57 -5.94 19.65
N ALA A 499 8.73 -5.49 20.58
CA ALA A 499 9.18 -4.95 21.85
C ALA A 499 9.80 -6.00 22.79
N GLY A 500 9.45 -7.28 22.63
CA GLY A 500 10.03 -8.38 23.41
C GLY A 500 9.69 -8.37 24.91
N GLN A 501 8.68 -7.57 25.33
CA GLN A 501 8.24 -7.43 26.73
C GLN A 501 7.02 -8.32 27.06
N GLY A 502 6.60 -9.17 26.12
CA GLY A 502 5.39 -9.96 26.26
C GLY A 502 4.15 -9.07 26.43
N ASN A 503 3.16 -9.56 27.20
CA ASN A 503 1.90 -8.86 27.38
C ASN A 503 2.02 -7.60 28.28
N ALA A 504 3.12 -7.40 29.00
CA ALA A 504 3.33 -6.23 29.83
C ALA A 504 3.28 -4.91 29.03
N ILE A 505 3.58 -4.97 27.73
CA ILE A 505 3.57 -3.83 26.86
C ILE A 505 2.21 -3.14 26.75
N PHE A 506 1.12 -3.91 26.83
CA PHE A 506 -0.22 -3.37 26.71
C PHE A 506 -0.60 -2.47 27.88
N LYS A 507 -0.16 -2.84 29.09
CA LYS A 507 -0.35 -1.99 30.27
C LYS A 507 0.46 -0.70 30.16
N GLU A 508 1.66 -0.77 29.60
CA GLU A 508 2.51 0.41 29.40
C GLU A 508 1.88 1.37 28.37
N ILE A 509 1.30 0.84 27.29
CA ILE A 509 0.58 1.65 26.30
C ILE A 509 -0.63 2.34 26.92
N ILE A 510 -1.45 1.63 27.70
CA ILE A 510 -2.63 2.21 28.35
C ILE A 510 -2.27 3.30 29.37
N GLN A 511 -1.13 3.18 30.04
CA GLN A 511 -0.67 4.11 31.06
C GLN A 511 0.17 5.27 30.51
N ASP A 512 0.46 5.30 29.21
CA ASP A 512 1.09 6.45 28.56
C ASP A 512 0.07 7.62 28.55
N PRO A 513 0.47 8.85 28.87
CA PRO A 513 -0.46 9.99 28.90
C PRO A 513 -1.01 10.41 27.51
N ASN A 514 -0.60 9.73 26.46
CA ASN A 514 -1.13 9.91 25.10
C ASN A 514 -2.05 8.74 24.76
N GLU A 515 -3.18 9.03 24.13
CA GLU A 515 -4.21 8.05 23.79
C GLU A 515 -4.25 7.74 22.29
N ASP A 516 -3.18 8.03 21.58
CA ASP A 516 -3.04 7.85 20.14
C ASP A 516 -1.72 7.13 19.78
N TYR A 517 -1.30 7.23 18.54
CA TYR A 517 -0.06 6.64 18.06
C TYR A 517 1.17 6.97 18.92
N ARG A 518 1.17 8.08 19.68
CA ARG A 518 2.31 8.50 20.51
C ARG A 518 2.58 7.57 21.68
N ALA A 519 1.53 6.95 22.23
CA ALA A 519 1.69 5.90 23.26
C ALA A 519 2.47 4.70 22.71
N VAL A 520 2.14 4.28 21.49
CA VAL A 520 2.86 3.19 20.83
C VAL A 520 4.27 3.63 20.39
N GLU A 521 4.44 4.86 19.95
CA GLU A 521 5.76 5.40 19.57
C GLU A 521 6.71 5.46 20.77
N SER A 522 6.21 5.76 21.98
CA SER A 522 6.97 5.70 23.24
C SER A 522 7.56 4.30 23.44
N VAL A 523 6.75 3.29 23.26
CA VAL A 523 7.16 1.87 23.35
C VAL A 523 8.17 1.50 22.26
N ILE A 524 7.93 1.92 21.01
CA ILE A 524 8.86 1.68 19.90
C ILE A 524 10.24 2.25 20.22
N LYS A 525 10.30 3.50 20.66
CA LYS A 525 11.56 4.18 20.99
C LYS A 525 12.27 3.57 22.19
N LYS A 526 11.51 3.07 23.17
CA LYS A 526 12.06 2.50 24.39
C LYS A 526 12.63 1.10 24.21
N TYR A 527 11.95 0.24 23.46
CA TYR A 527 12.25 -1.20 23.43
C TYR A 527 12.72 -1.73 22.09
N ILE A 528 12.45 -1.02 20.99
CA ILE A 528 12.78 -1.50 19.64
C ILE A 528 13.97 -0.71 19.08
N ASP A 529 13.79 0.57 18.78
CA ASP A 529 14.84 1.46 18.28
C ASP A 529 14.46 2.92 18.52
N PRO A 530 15.26 3.72 19.25
CA PRO A 530 14.97 5.13 19.56
C PRO A 530 14.93 6.03 18.32
N SER A 531 15.44 5.59 17.18
CA SER A 531 15.42 6.33 15.92
C SER A 531 14.18 6.08 15.07
N LEU A 532 13.38 5.05 15.36
CA LEU A 532 12.18 4.71 14.61
C LEU A 532 11.04 5.67 14.95
N THR A 533 10.39 6.17 13.88
CA THR A 533 9.11 6.87 13.98
C THR A 533 7.96 5.87 13.91
N PHE A 534 6.80 6.27 14.41
CA PHE A 534 5.59 5.47 14.27
C PHE A 534 5.24 5.22 12.79
N GLY A 535 5.36 6.23 11.91
CA GLY A 535 5.14 6.09 10.47
C GLY A 535 6.03 5.03 9.85
N LYS A 536 7.32 5.02 10.21
CA LYS A 536 8.24 3.99 9.74
C LYS A 536 7.90 2.60 10.27
N MET A 537 7.41 2.53 11.50
CA MET A 537 6.99 1.25 12.09
C MET A 537 5.75 0.68 11.40
N MET A 538 4.81 1.53 10.95
CA MET A 538 3.69 1.09 10.11
C MET A 538 4.18 0.50 8.77
N THR A 539 5.16 1.12 8.13
CA THR A 539 5.78 0.55 6.91
C THR A 539 6.46 -0.78 7.19
N ASN A 540 7.25 -0.88 8.27
CA ASN A 540 7.90 -2.14 8.68
C ASN A 540 6.89 -3.26 8.94
N PHE A 541 5.76 -2.94 9.54
CA PHE A 541 4.65 -3.87 9.73
C PHE A 541 4.11 -4.40 8.38
N ARG A 542 3.92 -3.54 7.37
CA ARG A 542 3.46 -3.98 6.04
C ARG A 542 4.49 -4.89 5.36
N VAL A 543 5.78 -4.60 5.54
CA VAL A 543 6.86 -5.51 5.09
C VAL A 543 6.83 -6.83 5.88
N ALA A 544 6.56 -6.79 7.18
CA ALA A 544 6.46 -7.99 8.01
C ALA A 544 5.31 -8.91 7.58
N LEU A 545 4.17 -8.35 7.16
CA LEU A 545 3.04 -9.10 6.60
C LEU A 545 3.39 -9.78 5.27
N LEU A 546 4.30 -9.20 4.49
CA LEU A 546 4.79 -9.76 3.23
C LEU A 546 5.85 -10.86 3.45
N LYS A 547 6.86 -10.58 4.28
CA LYS A 547 8.07 -11.40 4.40
C LYS A 547 7.97 -12.50 5.45
N LYS A 548 7.30 -12.24 6.57
CA LYS A 548 7.18 -13.14 7.73
C LYS A 548 8.54 -13.66 8.24
N GLU A 549 9.56 -12.82 8.26
CA GLU A 549 10.89 -13.22 8.70
C GLU A 549 10.87 -13.67 10.18
N PRO A 550 11.61 -14.74 10.54
CA PRO A 550 11.61 -15.24 11.91
C PRO A 550 12.38 -14.34 12.88
N THR A 551 13.17 -13.41 12.36
CA THR A 551 13.98 -12.47 13.14
C THR A 551 13.88 -11.04 12.58
N GLY A 552 14.39 -10.05 13.30
CA GLY A 552 14.39 -8.66 12.84
C GLY A 552 13.00 -8.01 12.89
N LEU A 553 12.81 -6.94 12.11
CA LEU A 553 11.57 -6.13 12.07
C LEU A 553 10.56 -6.61 11.03
N TYR A 554 10.95 -7.48 10.12
CA TYR A 554 10.17 -7.81 8.92
C TYR A 554 9.39 -9.12 9.04
N GLY A 555 8.94 -9.43 10.26
CA GLY A 555 8.10 -10.59 10.56
C GLY A 555 7.59 -10.58 11.99
N PHE A 556 7.01 -11.69 12.40
CA PHE A 556 6.38 -11.89 13.70
C PHE A 556 7.26 -12.70 14.67
N LYS A 557 8.60 -12.53 14.59
CA LYS A 557 9.60 -13.20 15.45
C LYS A 557 9.50 -14.73 15.42
N GLY A 558 9.02 -15.31 14.34
CA GLY A 558 8.86 -16.76 14.21
C GLY A 558 7.72 -17.34 15.05
N ASP A 559 6.77 -16.52 15.51
CA ASP A 559 5.58 -17.01 16.19
C ASP A 559 4.68 -17.74 15.17
N PRO A 560 4.47 -19.08 15.33
CA PRO A 560 3.74 -19.89 14.35
C PRO A 560 2.26 -19.51 14.24
N GLY A 561 1.72 -18.78 15.20
CA GLY A 561 0.36 -18.26 15.15
C GLY A 561 0.09 -17.37 13.94
N PHE A 562 1.14 -16.71 13.39
CA PHE A 562 1.03 -15.77 12.28
C PHE A 562 1.52 -16.35 10.94
N ASP A 563 1.94 -17.62 10.87
CA ASP A 563 2.45 -18.24 9.63
C ASP A 563 1.39 -18.30 8.51
N ARG A 564 0.12 -18.34 8.87
CA ARG A 564 -1.02 -18.39 7.94
C ARG A 564 -1.39 -17.05 7.31
N ILE A 565 -0.71 -15.94 7.65
CA ILE A 565 -0.89 -14.65 6.98
C ILE A 565 -0.46 -14.80 5.51
N GLU A 566 -1.28 -14.33 4.59
CA GLU A 566 -1.00 -14.32 3.15
C GLU A 566 -0.70 -12.90 2.66
N PRO A 567 0.30 -12.70 1.80
CA PRO A 567 0.58 -11.39 1.23
C PRO A 567 -0.62 -10.85 0.44
N ARG A 568 -0.96 -9.57 0.64
CA ARG A 568 -2.05 -8.87 -0.05
C ARG A 568 -1.47 -8.02 -1.18
N ILE A 569 -1.41 -8.58 -2.40
CA ILE A 569 -0.78 -7.92 -3.54
C ILE A 569 -1.80 -7.06 -4.28
N TYR A 570 -1.49 -5.76 -4.40
CA TYR A 570 -2.29 -4.77 -5.12
C TYR A 570 -2.02 -4.86 -6.62
N THR A 571 -3.09 -4.96 -7.42
CA THR A 571 -3.01 -5.13 -8.87
C THR A 571 -3.45 -3.89 -9.66
N GLY A 572 -3.95 -2.86 -8.97
CA GLY A 572 -4.40 -1.63 -9.59
C GLY A 572 -3.28 -0.64 -9.92
N GLY A 573 -3.64 0.45 -10.60
CA GLY A 573 -2.78 1.58 -10.95
C GLY A 573 -2.55 2.56 -9.79
N PRO A 574 -2.09 3.79 -10.09
CA PRO A 574 -1.93 4.86 -9.10
C PRO A 574 -3.19 5.09 -8.27
N THR A 575 -3.01 5.29 -6.97
CA THR A 575 -4.13 5.47 -6.04
C THR A 575 -3.80 6.50 -4.96
N TYR A 576 -4.73 6.71 -4.05
CA TYR A 576 -4.54 7.57 -2.88
C TYR A 576 -4.66 6.74 -1.61
N LEU A 577 -3.72 6.94 -0.69
CA LEU A 577 -3.68 6.28 0.61
C LEU A 577 -3.97 7.28 1.73
N PHE A 578 -4.85 6.93 2.64
CA PHE A 578 -4.99 7.64 3.92
C PHE A 578 -3.75 7.42 4.80
N GLY A 579 -3.55 8.26 5.83
CA GLY A 579 -2.47 8.07 6.79
C GLY A 579 -2.49 6.67 7.39
N GLY A 580 -1.35 5.97 7.38
CA GLY A 580 -1.25 4.56 7.79
C GLY A 580 -1.76 3.54 6.78
N GLY A 581 -2.20 3.99 5.59
CA GLY A 581 -2.54 3.11 4.47
C GLY A 581 -1.31 2.64 3.70
N ALA A 582 -1.36 1.44 3.13
CA ALA A 582 -0.27 0.91 2.32
C ALA A 582 -0.74 -0.16 1.34
N ILE A 583 -0.12 -0.20 0.17
CA ILE A 583 -0.27 -1.25 -0.83
C ILE A 583 1.06 -1.97 -1.04
N VAL A 584 0.97 -3.24 -1.41
CA VAL A 584 2.12 -4.06 -1.81
C VAL A 584 1.97 -4.39 -3.29
N LYS A 585 2.95 -4.04 -4.11
CA LYS A 585 2.95 -4.36 -5.54
C LYS A 585 4.13 -5.25 -5.88
N LYS A 586 3.90 -6.21 -6.78
CA LYS A 586 4.98 -6.93 -7.46
C LYS A 586 5.55 -6.02 -8.55
N ILE A 587 6.87 -5.94 -8.68
CA ILE A 587 7.55 -5.05 -9.63
C ILE A 587 8.77 -5.74 -10.24
N ASN A 588 9.25 -5.19 -11.34
CA ASN A 588 10.61 -5.45 -11.83
C ASN A 588 11.51 -4.27 -11.40
N MET A 589 12.35 -4.50 -10.40
CA MET A 589 13.20 -3.44 -9.84
C MET A 589 14.21 -2.87 -10.82
N ASP A 590 14.62 -3.62 -11.81
CA ASP A 590 15.63 -3.18 -12.77
C ASP A 590 15.10 -2.09 -13.71
N ASN A 591 13.75 -2.04 -13.87
CA ASN A 591 13.06 -1.10 -14.75
C ASN A 591 12.19 -0.09 -13.98
N PHE A 592 12.18 -0.13 -12.64
CA PHE A 592 11.32 0.72 -11.84
C PHE A 592 12.01 2.02 -11.41
N THR A 593 11.28 3.13 -11.54
CA THR A 593 11.69 4.44 -11.01
C THR A 593 10.61 4.98 -10.10
N GLU A 594 10.97 5.37 -8.89
CA GLU A 594 10.06 5.97 -7.93
C GLU A 594 9.45 7.27 -8.49
N PRO A 595 8.10 7.44 -8.47
CA PRO A 595 7.45 8.63 -9.02
C PRO A 595 7.84 9.91 -8.26
N ALA A 596 8.15 10.95 -9.01
CA ALA A 596 8.47 12.26 -8.43
C ALA A 596 7.22 13.02 -7.91
N ASP A 597 6.03 12.66 -8.41
CA ASP A 597 4.74 13.28 -8.08
C ASP A 597 4.00 12.59 -6.94
N LYS A 598 4.64 11.65 -6.25
CA LYS A 598 4.08 11.02 -5.05
C LYS A 598 3.88 12.02 -3.91
N GLY A 599 2.95 11.69 -3.01
CA GLY A 599 2.68 12.48 -1.81
C GLY A 599 3.91 12.60 -0.90
N GLU A 600 3.97 13.68 -0.15
CA GLU A 600 5.14 13.99 0.70
C GLU A 600 5.42 12.95 1.79
N GLN A 601 4.40 12.30 2.34
CA GLN A 601 4.52 11.26 3.37
C GLN A 601 4.49 9.84 2.77
N VAL A 602 4.42 9.72 1.44
CA VAL A 602 4.41 8.42 0.77
C VAL A 602 5.84 7.92 0.58
N THR A 603 6.11 6.71 1.05
CA THR A 603 7.39 6.03 0.94
C THR A 603 7.28 4.77 0.10
N TYR A 604 8.37 4.44 -0.55
CA TYR A 604 8.55 3.23 -1.35
C TYR A 604 9.62 2.37 -0.70
N THR A 605 9.25 1.20 -0.20
CA THR A 605 10.20 0.24 0.39
C THR A 605 10.31 -0.97 -0.53
N TYR A 606 11.52 -1.21 -1.05
CA TYR A 606 11.79 -2.28 -2.00
C TYR A 606 12.17 -3.57 -1.28
N VAL A 607 11.62 -4.68 -1.77
CA VAL A 607 11.87 -6.03 -1.26
C VAL A 607 12.28 -6.90 -2.45
N ARG A 608 13.56 -7.29 -2.52
CA ARG A 608 14.12 -8.18 -3.56
C ARG A 608 14.52 -9.50 -2.93
N GLY A 609 13.81 -10.58 -3.24
CA GLY A 609 14.08 -11.89 -2.65
C GLY A 609 14.18 -11.78 -1.11
N ASP A 610 15.37 -12.04 -0.56
CA ASP A 610 15.66 -11.90 0.87
C ASP A 610 16.19 -10.50 1.27
N GLU A 611 16.48 -9.62 0.31
CA GLU A 611 16.95 -8.26 0.58
C GLU A 611 15.77 -7.28 0.68
N ILE A 612 15.79 -6.46 1.73
CA ILE A 612 14.90 -5.32 1.88
C ILE A 612 15.72 -4.06 1.77
N SER A 613 15.45 -3.24 0.76
CA SER A 613 16.10 -1.95 0.60
C SER A 613 15.11 -0.81 0.77
N ILE A 614 15.44 0.07 1.71
CA ILE A 614 14.79 1.37 1.82
C ILE A 614 15.37 2.25 0.71
N PRO A 615 14.58 3.12 0.04
CA PRO A 615 15.11 4.05 -0.93
C PRO A 615 16.31 4.79 -0.33
N LYS A 616 17.46 4.63 -0.96
CA LYS A 616 18.66 5.37 -0.52
C LYS A 616 18.45 6.82 -0.89
N VAL A 617 18.64 7.72 0.07
CA VAL A 617 18.70 9.15 -0.22
C VAL A 617 19.84 9.35 -1.21
N SER A 618 19.51 9.66 -2.47
CA SER A 618 20.51 9.93 -3.49
C SER A 618 21.21 11.25 -3.17
N LEU A 619 22.50 11.34 -3.45
CA LEU A 619 23.24 12.57 -3.29
C LEU A 619 24.31 12.67 -4.38
N SER A 620 24.27 13.75 -5.15
CA SER A 620 25.33 14.20 -6.05
C SER A 620 25.79 15.57 -5.63
N VAL A 621 27.10 15.79 -5.60
CA VAL A 621 27.71 17.06 -5.21
C VAL A 621 28.55 17.56 -6.35
N ASP A 622 28.36 18.82 -6.74
CA ASP A 622 29.13 19.47 -7.78
C ASP A 622 30.58 19.74 -7.32
N GLU A 623 31.46 20.01 -8.25
CA GLU A 623 32.83 20.45 -7.95
C GLU A 623 32.79 21.71 -7.09
N VAL A 624 33.64 21.74 -6.06
CA VAL A 624 33.82 22.89 -5.17
C VAL A 624 35.25 23.38 -5.30
N SER A 625 35.42 24.68 -5.49
CA SER A 625 36.74 25.32 -5.58
C SER A 625 37.03 26.22 -4.40
N ASP A 626 38.29 26.68 -4.29
CA ASP A 626 38.73 27.64 -3.28
C ASP A 626 38.17 29.08 -3.51
N GLN A 627 37.48 29.31 -4.62
CA GLN A 627 36.73 30.54 -4.92
C GLN A 627 35.29 30.49 -4.43
N ASP A 628 34.76 29.29 -4.16
CA ASP A 628 33.36 29.05 -3.86
C ASP A 628 33.04 29.29 -2.37
N THR A 629 31.85 29.84 -2.12
CA THR A 629 31.24 29.95 -0.79
C THR A 629 29.92 29.17 -0.70
N VAL A 630 29.62 28.37 -1.70
CA VAL A 630 28.38 27.58 -1.80
C VAL A 630 28.71 26.19 -2.34
N VAL A 631 28.23 25.16 -1.68
CA VAL A 631 28.22 23.77 -2.17
C VAL A 631 26.88 23.53 -2.85
N LYS A 632 26.91 23.02 -4.09
CA LYS A 632 25.72 22.74 -4.89
C LYS A 632 25.65 21.25 -5.22
N GLY A 633 24.48 20.80 -5.67
CA GLY A 633 24.27 19.45 -6.13
C GLY A 633 22.80 19.07 -6.14
N THR A 634 22.54 17.77 -6.20
CA THR A 634 21.19 17.23 -6.21
C THR A 634 21.03 16.13 -5.18
N THR A 635 19.84 16.03 -4.61
CA THR A 635 19.41 14.98 -3.69
C THR A 635 17.89 14.80 -3.81
N VAL A 636 17.26 14.04 -2.92
CA VAL A 636 15.80 13.91 -2.91
C VAL A 636 15.14 15.24 -2.49
N PRO A 637 14.01 15.63 -3.07
CA PRO A 637 13.30 16.86 -2.73
C PRO A 637 13.04 17.00 -1.23
N GLY A 638 13.28 18.19 -0.70
CA GLY A 638 13.04 18.51 0.72
C GLY A 638 14.07 17.93 1.70
N ALA A 639 15.08 17.18 1.24
CA ALA A 639 16.12 16.67 2.11
C ALA A 639 16.99 17.77 2.71
N LYS A 640 17.40 17.62 3.96
CA LYS A 640 18.40 18.50 4.59
C LYS A 640 19.79 18.04 4.19
N VAL A 641 20.59 18.96 3.71
CA VAL A 641 21.98 18.72 3.29
C VAL A 641 22.92 19.32 4.31
N TYR A 642 23.93 18.57 4.70
CA TYR A 642 24.93 18.95 5.68
C TYR A 642 26.31 18.88 5.04
N VAL A 643 27.10 19.95 5.24
CA VAL A 643 28.47 20.03 4.78
C VAL A 643 29.39 20.13 6.00
N LYS A 644 30.33 19.18 6.08
CA LYS A 644 31.33 19.10 7.18
C LYS A 644 32.74 19.27 6.62
N LYS A 645 33.58 19.89 7.45
CA LYS A 645 35.02 19.82 7.34
C LYS A 645 35.53 19.02 8.54
N ASP A 646 36.17 17.92 8.31
CA ASP A 646 36.48 16.91 9.32
C ASP A 646 35.20 16.51 10.07
N SER A 647 35.12 16.69 11.38
CA SER A 647 33.90 16.45 12.17
C SER A 647 33.02 17.68 12.37
N ASN A 648 33.44 18.86 11.92
CA ASN A 648 32.75 20.13 12.18
C ASN A 648 31.74 20.46 11.09
N LEU A 649 30.49 20.71 11.46
CA LEU A 649 29.47 21.24 10.55
C LEU A 649 29.83 22.67 10.16
N ILE A 650 29.99 22.93 8.85
CA ILE A 650 30.34 24.24 8.29
C ILE A 650 29.22 24.85 7.47
N GLY A 651 28.20 24.10 7.11
CA GLY A 651 27.01 24.56 6.39
C GLY A 651 25.91 23.54 6.38
N GLN A 652 24.66 24.03 6.28
CA GLN A 652 23.49 23.20 6.06
C GLN A 652 22.45 23.94 5.22
N GLY A 653 21.61 23.18 4.49
CA GLY A 653 20.54 23.71 3.65
C GLY A 653 19.46 22.67 3.40
N THR A 654 18.45 23.04 2.62
CA THR A 654 17.36 22.13 2.24
C THR A 654 17.26 22.13 0.71
N ALA A 655 17.09 20.97 0.12
CA ALA A 655 16.86 20.81 -1.30
C ALA A 655 15.47 21.32 -1.69
N ASP A 656 15.36 21.93 -2.85
CA ASP A 656 14.11 22.44 -3.42
C ASP A 656 13.18 21.29 -3.90
N SER A 657 12.03 21.64 -4.46
CA SER A 657 11.07 20.66 -5.01
C SER A 657 11.59 19.88 -6.23
N GLY A 658 12.64 20.34 -6.89
CA GLY A 658 13.36 19.64 -7.95
C GLY A 658 14.54 18.80 -7.45
N GLY A 659 14.78 18.80 -6.12
CA GLY A 659 15.91 18.09 -5.52
C GLY A 659 17.25 18.85 -5.59
N ASN A 660 17.30 20.08 -6.10
CA ASN A 660 18.53 20.86 -6.14
C ASN A 660 18.80 21.50 -4.79
N PHE A 661 20.06 21.55 -4.38
CA PHE A 661 20.46 22.24 -3.16
C PHE A 661 21.59 23.24 -3.38
N MET A 662 21.61 24.24 -2.52
CA MET A 662 22.65 25.25 -2.40
C MET A 662 22.95 25.47 -0.91
N VAL A 663 24.11 25.07 -0.44
CA VAL A 663 24.54 25.18 0.96
C VAL A 663 25.64 26.21 1.06
N SER A 664 25.40 27.31 1.75
CA SER A 664 26.42 28.32 2.04
C SER A 664 27.45 27.79 3.03
N ILE A 665 28.72 27.96 2.73
CA ILE A 665 29.86 27.59 3.57
C ILE A 665 30.86 28.73 3.66
N PRO A 666 31.67 28.82 4.71
CA PRO A 666 32.87 29.65 4.70
C PRO A 666 33.84 29.26 3.57
N LYS A 667 34.52 30.21 2.99
CA LYS A 667 35.54 29.94 1.96
C LYS A 667 36.59 28.93 2.47
N GLN A 668 36.93 27.95 1.64
CA GLN A 668 37.88 26.89 2.00
C GLN A 668 39.15 27.04 1.18
N THR A 669 40.26 26.57 1.70
CA THR A 669 41.52 26.50 0.98
C THR A 669 41.56 25.28 0.03
N ALA A 670 42.23 25.41 -1.09
CA ALA A 670 42.47 24.31 -2.03
C ALA A 670 43.06 23.09 -1.31
N GLY A 671 42.64 21.89 -1.69
CA GLY A 671 43.02 20.65 -1.07
C GLY A 671 42.22 20.27 0.20
N THR A 672 41.39 21.16 0.72
CA THR A 672 40.48 20.81 1.83
C THR A 672 39.49 19.74 1.39
N VAL A 673 39.28 18.70 2.20
CA VAL A 673 38.25 17.68 1.94
C VAL A 673 37.00 18.02 2.72
N LEU A 674 35.92 18.19 2.00
CA LEU A 674 34.58 18.38 2.53
C LEU A 674 33.83 17.03 2.51
N THR A 675 33.08 16.75 3.58
CA THR A 675 32.17 15.62 3.64
C THR A 675 30.74 16.15 3.59
N VAL A 676 29.98 15.72 2.57
CA VAL A 676 28.59 16.11 2.35
C VAL A 676 27.70 14.88 2.50
N TYR A 677 26.60 15.03 3.22
CA TYR A 677 25.53 14.03 3.28
C TYR A 677 24.17 14.72 3.32
N ALA A 678 23.15 14.02 2.85
CA ALA A 678 21.77 14.44 2.90
C ALA A 678 20.97 13.57 3.87
N GLU A 679 19.96 14.14 4.49
CA GLU A 679 19.02 13.46 5.38
C GLU A 679 17.60 13.84 4.94
N ASP A 680 16.81 12.83 4.56
CA ASP A 680 15.41 13.05 4.20
C ASP A 680 14.57 13.38 5.45
N ARG A 681 13.29 13.68 5.24
CA ARG A 681 12.35 13.99 6.34
C ARG A 681 12.09 12.80 7.27
N PHE A 682 12.38 11.57 6.83
CA PHE A 682 12.26 10.35 7.61
C PHE A 682 13.54 9.97 8.35
N LYS A 683 14.56 10.85 8.33
CA LYS A 683 15.88 10.62 8.93
C LYS A 683 16.76 9.57 8.25
N ASN A 684 16.36 9.11 7.06
CA ASN A 684 17.27 8.29 6.25
C ASN A 684 18.42 9.16 5.74
N LYS A 685 19.64 8.62 5.79
CA LYS A 685 20.83 9.35 5.37
C LYS A 685 21.35 8.82 4.05
N SER A 686 21.84 9.74 3.21
CA SER A 686 22.63 9.37 2.03
C SER A 686 23.96 8.75 2.44
N LYS A 687 24.64 8.12 1.49
CA LYS A 687 26.08 7.91 1.62
C LYS A 687 26.78 9.26 1.69
N GLU A 688 27.87 9.34 2.47
CA GLU A 688 28.74 10.52 2.51
C GLU A 688 29.51 10.64 1.19
N VAL A 689 29.45 11.84 0.61
CA VAL A 689 30.23 12.21 -0.57
C VAL A 689 31.39 13.09 -0.11
N LYS A 690 32.61 12.70 -0.45
CA LYS A 690 33.82 13.50 -0.17
C LYS A 690 34.19 14.30 -1.40
N VAL A 691 34.30 15.62 -1.23
CA VAL A 691 34.66 16.58 -2.28
C VAL A 691 35.95 17.28 -1.86
N THR A 692 36.99 17.18 -2.70
CA THR A 692 38.22 17.94 -2.49
C THR A 692 38.09 19.31 -3.16
N VAL A 693 38.32 20.35 -2.39
CA VAL A 693 38.31 21.73 -2.89
C VAL A 693 39.39 21.95 -3.93
N ALA A 694 38.99 22.25 -5.15
CA ALA A 694 39.90 22.49 -6.27
C ALA A 694 40.58 23.86 -6.15
N ASP A 695 41.79 23.96 -6.59
CA ASP A 695 42.54 25.22 -6.72
C ASP A 695 42.12 25.91 -8.04
N LYS A 696 41.46 27.03 -7.91
CA LYS A 696 41.08 27.95 -9.03
C LYS A 696 41.58 29.39 -8.80
N THR A 697 42.35 29.58 -7.74
CA THR A 697 43.02 30.86 -7.51
C THR A 697 44.24 31.01 -8.42
N PRO A 698 44.28 32.01 -9.30
CA PRO A 698 45.46 32.21 -10.12
C PRO A 698 46.72 32.46 -9.26
N PRO A 699 47.88 31.94 -9.64
CA PRO A 699 49.13 32.19 -8.92
C PRO A 699 49.41 33.68 -8.73
N ALA A 700 49.91 34.06 -7.57
CA ALA A 700 50.31 35.41 -7.28
C ALA A 700 51.47 35.82 -8.24
N LYS A 701 51.54 37.12 -8.55
CA LYS A 701 52.61 37.68 -9.40
C LYS A 701 53.96 37.20 -8.84
N PRO A 702 54.82 36.55 -9.70
CA PRO A 702 56.12 36.08 -9.25
C PRO A 702 57.03 37.21 -8.85
N THR A 703 57.84 36.98 -7.83
CA THR A 703 58.99 37.84 -7.54
C THR A 703 60.19 37.31 -8.34
N VAL A 704 60.86 38.16 -9.05
CA VAL A 704 61.99 37.80 -9.91
C VAL A 704 63.24 38.47 -9.36
N ASN A 705 64.30 37.73 -9.22
CA ASN A 705 65.60 38.25 -8.85
C ASN A 705 66.19 39.11 -10.01
N PRO A 706 67.05 40.09 -9.73
CA PRO A 706 67.68 40.88 -10.77
C PRO A 706 68.40 39.99 -11.82
N VAL A 707 68.15 40.27 -13.09
CA VAL A 707 68.75 39.51 -14.23
C VAL A 707 69.80 40.40 -14.89
N ALA A 708 71.03 39.89 -15.00
CA ALA A 708 72.12 40.60 -15.66
C ALA A 708 72.09 40.31 -17.17
N ASP A 709 72.78 41.15 -17.98
CA ASP A 709 72.82 41.06 -19.43
C ASP A 709 73.52 39.73 -19.92
N ASN A 710 74.31 39.11 -19.08
CA ASN A 710 74.99 37.85 -19.36
C ASN A 710 74.32 36.64 -18.66
N ALA A 711 73.16 36.81 -18.06
CA ALA A 711 72.51 35.72 -17.38
C ALA A 711 71.98 34.65 -18.33
N THR A 712 72.14 33.39 -17.92
CA THR A 712 71.58 32.21 -18.60
C THR A 712 70.49 31.56 -17.86
N GLN A 713 70.09 32.16 -16.74
CA GLN A 713 68.98 31.73 -15.89
C GLN A 713 68.19 32.91 -15.28
N VAL A 714 66.93 32.77 -15.15
CA VAL A 714 66.03 33.63 -14.35
C VAL A 714 65.56 32.85 -13.14
N THR A 715 65.80 33.45 -11.97
CA THR A 715 65.38 32.83 -10.68
C THR A 715 64.41 33.74 -9.93
N GLY A 716 63.62 33.14 -9.07
CA GLY A 716 62.68 33.89 -8.27
C GLY A 716 61.76 33.03 -7.43
N LYS A 717 60.68 33.60 -6.97
CA LYS A 717 59.64 32.91 -6.22
C LYS A 717 58.27 33.13 -6.80
N THR A 718 57.46 32.11 -6.81
CA THR A 718 56.06 32.11 -7.16
C THR A 718 55.32 31.06 -6.30
N GLU A 719 54.11 30.71 -6.61
CA GLU A 719 53.40 29.63 -5.98
C GLU A 719 54.07 28.27 -6.26
N ALA A 720 53.99 27.38 -5.26
CA ALA A 720 54.50 26.02 -5.40
C ALA A 720 53.91 25.32 -6.62
N ASP A 721 54.71 24.58 -7.36
CA ASP A 721 54.31 23.86 -8.56
C ASP A 721 53.84 24.68 -9.76
N ALA A 722 53.78 25.99 -9.67
CA ALA A 722 53.38 26.89 -10.77
C ALA A 722 54.40 26.78 -11.96
N THR A 723 53.85 26.81 -13.16
CA THR A 723 54.68 26.89 -14.39
C THR A 723 55.06 28.33 -14.68
N VAL A 724 56.34 28.61 -14.76
CA VAL A 724 56.92 29.92 -15.05
C VAL A 724 57.33 30.02 -16.49
N TYR A 725 56.88 31.05 -17.16
CA TYR A 725 57.28 31.38 -18.54
C TYR A 725 58.10 32.66 -18.52
N VAL A 726 59.27 32.65 -19.17
CA VAL A 726 60.12 33.83 -19.34
C VAL A 726 60.01 34.30 -20.78
N ASN A 727 59.59 35.55 -20.97
CA ASN A 727 59.43 36.14 -22.29
C ASN A 727 60.40 37.34 -22.46
N ALA A 728 60.98 37.46 -23.63
CA ALA A 728 61.66 38.69 -24.09
C ALA A 728 60.94 39.21 -25.35
N ASP A 729 60.56 40.46 -25.38
CA ASP A 729 59.82 41.09 -26.48
C ASP A 729 58.64 40.27 -26.99
N SER A 730 57.84 39.80 -26.06
CA SER A 730 56.63 38.95 -26.31
C SER A 730 56.93 37.56 -26.86
N LYS A 731 58.21 37.13 -26.96
CA LYS A 731 58.61 35.80 -27.36
C LYS A 731 59.06 35.01 -26.13
N GLN A 732 58.50 33.81 -25.96
CA GLN A 732 58.94 32.91 -24.91
C GLN A 732 60.33 32.43 -25.14
N ILE A 733 61.24 32.69 -24.18
CA ILE A 733 62.63 32.31 -24.20
C ILE A 733 63.03 31.23 -23.19
N GLY A 734 62.12 30.94 -22.26
CA GLY A 734 62.35 29.87 -21.29
C GLY A 734 61.07 29.46 -20.59
N THR A 735 61.05 28.24 -20.07
CA THR A 735 59.97 27.75 -19.21
C THR A 735 60.56 26.82 -18.14
N GLY A 736 59.94 26.82 -16.96
CA GLY A 736 60.32 25.97 -15.85
C GLY A 736 59.16 25.82 -14.83
N LYS A 737 59.34 24.96 -13.85
CA LYS A 737 58.36 24.72 -12.80
C LYS A 737 58.96 25.16 -11.45
N ALA A 738 58.18 25.86 -10.61
CA ALA A 738 58.54 26.13 -9.25
C ALA A 738 58.56 24.83 -8.42
N ASN A 739 59.43 24.75 -7.46
CA ASN A 739 59.51 23.64 -6.52
C ASN A 739 58.41 23.75 -5.42
N SER A 740 58.38 22.78 -4.53
CA SER A 740 57.40 22.75 -3.40
C SER A 740 57.52 23.94 -2.41
N ASN A 741 58.63 24.72 -2.48
CA ASN A 741 58.81 25.93 -1.70
C ASN A 741 58.50 27.21 -2.50
N GLY A 742 58.06 27.08 -3.76
CA GLY A 742 57.78 28.15 -4.68
C GLY A 742 59.01 28.77 -5.36
N ASP A 743 60.22 28.24 -5.15
CA ASP A 743 61.43 28.73 -5.83
C ASP A 743 61.51 28.20 -7.26
N PHE A 744 61.80 29.06 -8.22
CA PHE A 744 62.00 28.65 -9.59
C PHE A 744 63.36 29.06 -10.16
N THR A 745 63.84 28.24 -11.09
CA THR A 745 64.99 28.55 -11.90
C THR A 745 64.66 28.15 -13.35
N VAL A 746 64.59 29.14 -14.22
CA VAL A 746 64.31 28.97 -15.66
C VAL A 746 65.56 29.25 -16.47
N THR A 747 66.02 28.29 -17.23
CA THR A 747 67.12 28.49 -18.17
C THR A 747 66.66 29.31 -19.36
N ILE A 748 67.40 30.31 -19.76
CA ILE A 748 67.16 31.20 -20.90
C ILE A 748 68.40 31.22 -21.84
N PRO A 749 68.23 31.49 -23.14
CA PRO A 749 69.32 31.76 -24.04
C PRO A 749 70.13 33.00 -23.62
N LYS A 750 71.40 33.03 -23.90
CA LYS A 750 72.31 34.18 -23.66
C LYS A 750 71.98 35.33 -24.63
#